data_7eb9023de6caaed81fd1830596cc18a2
#
_entry.id   7eb9023de6caaed81fd1830596cc18a2
#
_cell.length_a   1.000
_cell.length_b   1.000
_cell.length_c   1.000
_cell.angle_alpha   90.00
_cell.angle_beta   90.00
_cell.angle_gamma   90.00
#
_symmetry.space_group_name_H-M   'P 1'
#
loop_
_entity.id
_entity.type
_entity.pdbx_description
1 polymer ?
#
loop_
_entity_poly.entity_id
_entity_poly.type
_entity_poly.pdbx_seq_one_letter_code
_entity_poly.pdbx_strand_id
1 'polypeptide(L)'
;MAQPTFFLQPLAAAISLACFSTVSFAAQLEHSTTRLAPIVVNAQLDHDANGLILHADPKQPIQPVPATDGADYLQSIPGFSSIKSGGTNGDVTFRGMFGSRIKILSDGTENLGACPARMDAPTSYIQPESYDRISVVKGPQTVQYANTGSAATVIFERKKPQLSNDKNYLGQASVLIGSFGRLDHNIETAVGDEKKYIRLNANRSESNSYEDGDGNTVPSAWKRWNTDLALGWTPDEDTWIEFTGGKADGEAEYAGRSMDGSQFARESLGLRFEKKNLTDVIKKIEGQINYSYNDHVMDNFRLRTPPIEEMNHGGMMMEMANPSEMQVTRRTLNSRLAMTSEWDKLSLITGIDSQQNHHAGSMKSMMMNMPLTTNMKFNSYGAFGELTYQFNDAYKLVTGARIDQVKIDALQLNDERKETLPSAFIRLENQYPEHNAKSYIGLGYVERVPDYWELFSTAHGNTGMPKPTFNDLDTEKTLQLDMGYQQEHGALNTWVSAYAGLVNDFILLSYHNHPTTGMGGHSHGSSFSAGVKNVDAVIAGAEAGIGYQFTDAIQADISTMYAWGEISDNNDPLPQIAPLEGRFNLRYVKEKYSLGLLWRAVAKQDRINLNKGSIAGYDIGESKGFSTLALNATYKVMNDVDFAVGIDNVLDKTYTEHLNKLGVGVDGQVGTEQFNNTGRNYWARISMKF
;
A
#
# COMPACT_ATOMS: atom_id res chain seq x y z
N MET A 1 38.99 12.92 -7.56
CA MET A 1 38.78 11.58 -6.99
C MET A 1 38.53 11.75 -5.49
N ALA A 2 37.31 11.97 -5.09
CA ALA A 2 36.92 12.00 -3.69
C ALA A 2 36.43 10.58 -3.33
N GLN A 3 37.03 9.99 -2.31
CA GLN A 3 36.65 8.67 -1.82
C GLN A 3 35.27 8.78 -1.15
N PRO A 4 34.35 7.85 -1.41
CA PRO A 4 33.02 7.84 -0.77
C PRO A 4 33.15 7.27 0.65
N THR A 5 33.49 8.10 1.63
CA THR A 5 33.57 7.71 3.04
C THR A 5 32.21 7.64 3.75
N PHE A 6 31.12 8.07 3.11
CA PHE A 6 29.77 8.08 3.69
C PHE A 6 28.94 6.80 3.49
N PHE A 7 29.35 5.92 2.58
CA PHE A 7 28.63 4.68 2.28
C PHE A 7 28.62 3.65 3.42
N LEU A 8 29.56 3.74 4.34
CA LEU A 8 29.74 2.73 5.39
C LEU A 8 28.97 3.03 6.69
N GLN A 9 28.53 4.26 6.93
CA GLN A 9 27.91 4.59 8.20
C GLN A 9 26.48 4.02 8.39
N PRO A 10 25.53 4.14 7.45
CA PRO A 10 24.21 3.52 7.60
C PRO A 10 24.28 1.99 7.48
N LEU A 11 25.18 1.47 6.65
CA LEU A 11 25.41 0.03 6.53
C LEU A 11 26.08 -0.53 7.80
N ALA A 12 27.04 0.19 8.37
CA ALA A 12 27.67 -0.18 9.63
C ALA A 12 26.69 -0.11 10.82
N ALA A 13 25.76 0.84 10.84
CA ALA A 13 24.71 0.90 11.86
C ALA A 13 23.72 -0.27 11.74
N ALA A 14 23.31 -0.64 10.53
CA ALA A 14 22.45 -1.79 10.29
C ALA A 14 23.16 -3.12 10.63
N ILE A 15 24.42 -3.28 10.29
CA ILE A 15 25.24 -4.44 10.64
C ILE A 15 25.54 -4.48 12.15
N SER A 16 25.78 -3.34 12.78
CA SER A 16 26.00 -3.25 14.24
C SER A 16 24.75 -3.64 15.02
N LEU A 17 23.56 -3.25 14.58
CA LEU A 17 22.30 -3.73 15.19
C LEU A 17 22.11 -5.25 15.04
N ALA A 18 22.51 -5.82 13.90
CA ALA A 18 22.44 -7.27 13.67
C ALA A 18 23.45 -8.06 14.52
N CYS A 19 24.60 -7.47 14.89
CA CYS A 19 25.64 -8.14 15.69
C CYS A 19 25.40 -8.09 17.22
N PHE A 20 24.52 -7.22 17.71
CA PHE A 20 24.24 -7.12 19.15
C PHE A 20 23.25 -8.19 19.67
N SER A 21 22.70 -9.05 18.82
CA SER A 21 21.72 -10.09 19.21
C SER A 21 22.33 -11.37 19.79
N THR A 22 23.64 -11.43 20.08
CA THR A 22 24.28 -12.62 20.66
C THR A 22 24.66 -12.47 22.14
N VAL A 23 23.71 -12.04 22.97
CA VAL A 23 23.86 -12.20 24.41
C VAL A 23 22.98 -13.39 24.85
N SER A 24 23.63 -14.55 24.98
CA SER A 24 23.00 -15.76 25.50
C SER A 24 22.72 -15.62 26.99
N PHE A 25 21.47 -15.47 27.38
CA PHE A 25 21.03 -15.78 28.74
C PHE A 25 20.34 -17.17 28.73
N ALA A 26 21.03 -18.17 29.26
CA ALA A 26 20.48 -19.49 29.45
C ALA A 26 19.58 -19.53 30.68
N ALA A 27 18.30 -19.80 30.47
CA ALA A 27 17.41 -20.33 31.50
C ALA A 27 16.49 -21.36 30.85
N GLN A 28 16.73 -22.65 31.16
CA GLN A 28 15.84 -23.75 30.80
C GLN A 28 14.56 -23.70 31.62
N LEU A 29 13.42 -23.63 30.96
CA LEU A 29 12.13 -24.03 31.48
C LEU A 29 11.38 -24.72 30.32
N GLU A 30 11.40 -26.06 30.36
CA GLU A 30 10.52 -26.88 29.51
C GLU A 30 9.08 -26.76 30.03
N HIS A 31 8.20 -26.14 29.24
CA HIS A 31 6.75 -26.32 29.34
C HIS A 31 6.15 -26.37 27.95
N SER A 32 5.72 -27.56 27.55
CA SER A 32 4.86 -27.75 26.38
C SER A 32 3.46 -27.22 26.70
N THR A 33 3.16 -26.02 26.33
CA THR A 33 1.80 -25.45 26.38
C THR A 33 1.18 -25.47 25.01
N THR A 34 0.03 -26.11 24.87
CA THR A 34 -0.86 -25.98 23.71
C THR A 34 -1.32 -24.51 23.64
N ARG A 35 -0.69 -23.73 22.78
CA ARG A 35 -1.06 -22.31 22.58
C ARG A 35 -2.44 -22.25 21.91
N LEU A 36 -3.46 -21.83 22.65
CA LEU A 36 -4.68 -21.29 22.06
C LEU A 36 -4.31 -19.99 21.34
N ALA A 37 -4.72 -19.84 20.06
CA ALA A 37 -4.49 -18.61 19.33
C ALA A 37 -5.12 -17.43 20.08
N PRO A 38 -4.35 -16.40 20.46
CA PRO A 38 -4.88 -15.28 21.21
C PRO A 38 -5.84 -14.45 20.37
N ILE A 39 -6.90 -13.96 20.97
CA ILE A 39 -7.75 -12.92 20.37
C ILE A 39 -6.97 -11.61 20.51
N VAL A 40 -6.44 -11.07 19.41
CA VAL A 40 -5.57 -9.90 19.43
C VAL A 40 -6.13 -8.81 18.53
N VAL A 41 -6.25 -7.62 19.05
CA VAL A 41 -6.66 -6.40 18.30
C VAL A 41 -5.51 -5.80 17.48
N ASN A 42 -4.34 -6.37 17.52
CA ASN A 42 -3.22 -5.98 16.64
C ASN A 42 -2.99 -7.08 15.63
N ALA A 43 -2.73 -6.69 14.37
CA ALA A 43 -2.36 -7.65 13.35
C ALA A 43 -1.22 -8.52 13.88
N GLN A 44 -1.50 -9.79 14.12
CA GLN A 44 -0.48 -10.77 14.42
C GLN A 44 0.25 -11.00 13.10
N LEU A 45 1.42 -10.39 12.96
CA LEU A 45 2.26 -10.56 11.80
C LEU A 45 2.89 -11.95 11.90
N ASP A 46 2.46 -12.86 11.04
CA ASP A 46 3.13 -14.12 10.85
C ASP A 46 4.27 -13.91 9.86
N HIS A 47 5.49 -13.98 10.34
CA HIS A 47 6.67 -13.91 9.52
C HIS A 47 6.93 -15.31 8.96
N ASP A 48 6.45 -15.55 7.72
CA ASP A 48 6.75 -16.78 7.04
C ASP A 48 8.24 -16.83 6.70
N ALA A 49 8.78 -17.96 7.03
CA ALA A 49 10.07 -18.48 6.62
C ALA A 49 11.32 -17.63 6.84
N ASN A 50 11.39 -16.32 6.93
CA ASN A 50 12.70 -15.62 7.05
C ASN A 50 12.59 -14.11 7.35
N GLY A 51 11.42 -13.57 7.67
CA GLY A 51 11.20 -12.13 7.81
C GLY A 51 11.15 -11.37 6.47
N LEU A 52 11.34 -12.07 5.34
CA LEU A 52 11.22 -11.52 3.99
C LEU A 52 9.76 -11.38 3.59
N ILE A 53 8.99 -12.45 3.76
CA ILE A 53 7.56 -12.49 3.48
C ILE A 53 6.84 -12.34 4.82
N LEU A 54 5.95 -11.38 4.87
CA LEU A 54 5.13 -11.12 6.03
C LEU A 54 3.69 -11.45 5.67
N HIS A 55 3.03 -12.20 6.53
CA HIS A 55 1.60 -12.48 6.40
C HIS A 55 0.82 -11.79 7.51
N ALA A 56 -0.37 -11.30 7.16
CA ALA A 56 -1.31 -10.73 8.12
C ALA A 56 -2.72 -11.22 7.84
N ASP A 57 -3.53 -11.37 8.89
CA ASP A 57 -4.95 -11.65 8.80
C ASP A 57 -5.73 -10.33 8.87
N PRO A 58 -6.27 -9.83 7.75
CA PRO A 58 -6.97 -8.54 7.71
C PRO A 58 -8.35 -8.55 8.38
N LYS A 59 -8.84 -9.72 8.80
CA LYS A 59 -10.10 -9.89 9.53
C LYS A 59 -9.95 -9.65 11.04
N GLN A 60 -8.69 -9.64 11.53
CA GLN A 60 -8.40 -9.24 12.90
C GLN A 60 -8.41 -7.72 13.02
N PRO A 61 -9.04 -7.16 14.08
CA PRO A 61 -9.01 -5.74 14.30
C PRO A 61 -7.57 -5.25 14.56
N ILE A 62 -7.23 -4.08 14.04
CA ILE A 62 -5.92 -3.46 14.20
C ILE A 62 -6.03 -2.11 14.91
N GLN A 63 -4.92 -1.62 15.47
CA GLN A 63 -4.78 -0.26 16.01
C GLN A 63 -3.60 0.47 15.34
N PRO A 64 -3.66 1.81 15.25
CA PRO A 64 -4.78 2.68 15.62
C PRO A 64 -6.02 2.33 14.83
N VAL A 65 -7.12 2.93 15.04
CA VAL A 65 -8.49 2.62 14.60
C VAL A 65 -8.59 1.60 13.43
N PRO A 66 -9.53 0.63 13.44
CA PRO A 66 -9.67 -0.33 12.36
C PRO A 66 -9.68 0.32 10.97
N ALA A 67 -8.90 -0.25 10.05
CA ALA A 67 -8.61 0.32 8.75
C ALA A 67 -9.86 0.61 7.92
N THR A 68 -9.86 1.74 7.22
CA THR A 68 -10.94 2.10 6.27
C THR A 68 -10.67 1.55 4.87
N ASP A 69 -9.40 1.39 4.51
CA ASP A 69 -8.95 0.93 3.21
C ASP A 69 -7.61 0.17 3.32
N GLY A 70 -7.09 -0.27 2.16
CA GLY A 70 -5.83 -1.00 2.12
C GLY A 70 -4.63 -0.19 2.61
N ALA A 71 -4.62 1.13 2.43
CA ALA A 71 -3.52 1.99 2.88
C ALA A 71 -3.46 2.09 4.40
N ASP A 72 -4.61 2.30 5.04
CA ASP A 72 -4.70 2.35 6.50
C ASP A 72 -4.26 1.02 7.13
N TYR A 73 -4.65 -0.10 6.51
CA TYR A 73 -4.22 -1.40 7.02
C TYR A 73 -2.70 -1.57 6.92
N LEU A 74 -2.12 -1.27 5.75
CA LEU A 74 -0.69 -1.45 5.51
C LEU A 74 0.16 -0.59 6.43
N GLN A 75 -0.29 0.59 6.87
CA GLN A 75 0.40 1.40 7.86
C GLN A 75 0.59 0.70 9.23
N SER A 76 -0.18 -0.34 9.55
CA SER A 76 0.04 -1.15 10.75
C SER A 76 1.28 -2.03 10.66
N ILE A 77 1.82 -2.25 9.46
CA ILE A 77 2.97 -3.11 9.15
C ILE A 77 4.24 -2.25 9.14
N PRO A 78 5.31 -2.61 9.89
CA PRO A 78 6.57 -1.89 9.87
C PRO A 78 7.17 -1.77 8.46
N GLY A 79 7.67 -0.58 8.12
CA GLY A 79 8.18 -0.21 6.80
C GLY A 79 7.17 0.55 5.94
N PHE A 80 5.87 0.45 6.23
CA PHE A 80 4.84 1.21 5.53
C PHE A 80 4.52 2.54 6.21
N SER A 81 4.27 3.53 5.38
CA SER A 81 3.66 4.82 5.73
C SER A 81 2.64 5.20 4.65
N SER A 82 1.97 6.33 4.75
CA SER A 82 0.99 6.75 3.76
C SER A 82 0.99 8.26 3.57
N ILE A 83 0.91 8.67 2.32
CA ILE A 83 0.64 10.06 1.93
C ILE A 83 -0.87 10.24 2.00
N LYS A 84 -1.35 10.94 3.03
CA LYS A 84 -2.79 11.16 3.23
C LYS A 84 -3.24 12.49 2.62
N SER A 85 -4.47 12.49 2.12
CA SER A 85 -5.17 13.69 1.66
C SER A 85 -6.41 14.00 2.51
N GLY A 86 -6.85 13.04 3.35
CA GLY A 86 -8.05 13.12 4.18
C GLY A 86 -8.23 11.86 5.02
N GLY A 87 -9.48 11.44 5.27
CA GLY A 87 -9.84 10.31 6.13
C GLY A 87 -9.72 8.94 5.47
N THR A 88 -9.60 8.86 4.14
CA THR A 88 -9.48 7.63 3.36
C THR A 88 -8.66 7.87 2.09
N ASN A 89 -8.43 6.84 1.28
CA ASN A 89 -7.71 6.88 -0.01
C ASN A 89 -6.26 7.36 0.12
N GLY A 90 -5.57 6.94 1.18
CA GLY A 90 -4.14 7.17 1.31
C GLY A 90 -3.34 6.46 0.22
N ASP A 91 -2.25 7.06 -0.25
CA ASP A 91 -1.27 6.42 -1.14
C ASP A 91 -0.11 5.89 -0.30
N VAL A 92 0.09 4.57 -0.32
CA VAL A 92 1.09 3.92 0.53
C VAL A 92 2.50 4.21 0.06
N THR A 93 3.39 4.33 1.03
CA THR A 93 4.85 4.28 0.84
C THR A 93 5.42 3.09 1.59
N PHE A 94 6.46 2.49 1.07
CA PHE A 94 7.23 1.45 1.73
C PHE A 94 8.71 1.77 1.64
N ARG A 95 9.39 1.89 2.78
CA ARG A 95 10.82 2.24 2.84
C ARG A 95 11.16 3.55 2.11
N GLY A 96 10.25 4.55 2.15
CA GLY A 96 10.38 5.81 1.44
C GLY A 96 10.06 5.76 -0.06
N MET A 97 9.74 4.58 -0.61
CA MET A 97 9.33 4.40 -2.00
C MET A 97 7.82 4.43 -2.12
N PHE A 98 7.29 4.93 -3.23
CA PHE A 98 5.85 5.11 -3.47
C PHE A 98 5.47 4.80 -4.92
N GLY A 99 4.17 4.83 -5.20
CA GLY A 99 3.61 4.66 -6.53
C GLY A 99 3.79 3.25 -7.07
N SER A 100 4.14 3.12 -8.35
CA SER A 100 4.35 1.83 -9.02
C SER A 100 5.60 1.07 -8.56
N ARG A 101 6.41 1.66 -7.68
CA ARG A 101 7.48 0.93 -6.96
C ARG A 101 6.96 -0.08 -5.97
N ILE A 102 5.67 0.07 -5.57
CA ILE A 102 4.96 -0.90 -4.71
C ILE A 102 3.90 -1.58 -5.58
N LYS A 103 4.05 -2.88 -5.77
CA LYS A 103 3.07 -3.71 -6.47
C LYS A 103 1.95 -4.09 -5.53
N ILE A 104 0.71 -3.77 -5.87
CA ILE A 104 -0.48 -4.10 -5.07
C ILE A 104 -1.42 -4.97 -5.89
N LEU A 105 -1.67 -6.17 -5.38
CA LEU A 105 -2.46 -7.21 -6.05
C LEU A 105 -3.67 -7.59 -5.20
N SER A 106 -4.79 -7.78 -5.85
CA SER A 106 -5.99 -8.40 -5.32
C SER A 106 -6.23 -9.72 -6.04
N ASP A 107 -6.18 -10.84 -5.31
CA ASP A 107 -6.31 -12.19 -5.86
C ASP A 107 -5.36 -12.44 -7.07
N GLY A 108 -4.13 -11.91 -6.97
CA GLY A 108 -3.09 -12.08 -7.98
C GLY A 108 -3.19 -11.13 -9.18
N THR A 109 -4.14 -10.19 -9.19
CA THR A 109 -4.29 -9.18 -10.25
C THR A 109 -4.21 -7.76 -9.72
N GLU A 110 -3.76 -6.85 -10.56
CA GLU A 110 -3.61 -5.45 -10.24
C GLU A 110 -4.88 -4.68 -10.58
N ASN A 111 -5.45 -3.97 -9.61
CA ASN A 111 -6.48 -2.98 -9.83
C ASN A 111 -5.87 -1.59 -9.61
N LEU A 112 -5.54 -0.94 -10.69
CA LEU A 112 -4.88 0.36 -10.70
C LEU A 112 -5.91 1.49 -10.65
N GLY A 113 -5.63 2.56 -9.91
CA GLY A 113 -6.43 3.77 -9.90
C GLY A 113 -6.47 4.47 -11.28
N ALA A 114 -7.45 5.33 -11.50
CA ALA A 114 -7.65 6.07 -12.74
C ALA A 114 -7.00 7.45 -12.73
N CYS A 115 -6.88 8.08 -11.55
CA CYS A 115 -6.46 9.47 -11.41
C CYS A 115 -4.95 9.66 -11.64
N PRO A 116 -4.54 10.53 -12.57
CA PRO A 116 -3.12 10.87 -12.73
C PRO A 116 -2.54 11.57 -11.50
N ALA A 117 -3.36 12.19 -10.65
CA ALA A 117 -2.95 12.81 -9.40
C ALA A 117 -3.03 11.82 -8.20
N ARG A 118 -3.30 10.53 -8.43
CA ARG A 118 -3.36 9.45 -7.43
C ARG A 118 -4.32 9.73 -6.26
N MET A 119 -5.48 10.33 -6.55
CA MET A 119 -6.53 10.53 -5.56
C MET A 119 -7.28 9.22 -5.25
N ASP A 120 -7.17 8.24 -6.14
CA ASP A 120 -7.69 6.89 -6.07
C ASP A 120 -6.57 5.85 -6.22
N ALA A 121 -5.57 5.88 -5.35
CA ALA A 121 -4.50 4.87 -5.34
C ALA A 121 -5.08 3.44 -5.34
N PRO A 122 -4.34 2.40 -5.78
CA PRO A 122 -4.84 1.01 -5.83
C PRO A 122 -5.44 0.54 -4.51
N THR A 123 -4.92 0.99 -3.37
CA THR A 123 -5.39 0.71 -2.01
C THR A 123 -6.78 1.28 -1.72
N SER A 124 -7.21 2.31 -2.45
CA SER A 124 -8.54 2.92 -2.29
C SER A 124 -9.69 1.97 -2.65
N TYR A 125 -9.44 0.98 -3.49
CA TYR A 125 -10.42 -0.02 -3.94
C TYR A 125 -10.38 -1.31 -3.10
N ILE A 126 -9.59 -1.35 -2.03
CA ILE A 126 -9.38 -2.51 -1.18
C ILE A 126 -10.08 -2.27 0.16
N GLN A 127 -11.03 -3.16 0.48
CA GLN A 127 -11.56 -3.32 1.84
C GLN A 127 -10.83 -4.49 2.49
N PRO A 128 -9.96 -4.27 3.48
CA PRO A 128 -9.09 -5.33 4.03
C PRO A 128 -9.87 -6.54 4.54
N GLU A 129 -10.96 -6.35 5.29
CA GLU A 129 -11.78 -7.43 5.85
C GLU A 129 -12.44 -8.35 4.79
N SER A 130 -12.43 -7.96 3.50
CA SER A 130 -12.92 -8.81 2.40
C SER A 130 -11.89 -9.84 1.92
N TYR A 131 -10.71 -9.92 2.55
CA TYR A 131 -9.63 -10.83 2.20
C TYR A 131 -9.27 -11.73 3.38
N ASP A 132 -8.72 -12.91 3.08
CA ASP A 132 -8.35 -13.90 4.10
C ASP A 132 -6.89 -13.79 4.52
N ARG A 133 -6.06 -13.18 3.69
CA ARG A 133 -4.62 -13.00 3.94
C ARG A 133 -4.08 -11.80 3.18
N ILE A 134 -3.15 -11.11 3.81
CA ILE A 134 -2.28 -10.14 3.17
C ILE A 134 -0.86 -10.68 3.24
N SER A 135 -0.18 -10.74 2.09
CA SER A 135 1.21 -11.15 1.99
C SER A 135 2.04 -9.97 1.48
N VAL A 136 3.15 -9.68 2.13
CA VAL A 136 4.10 -8.64 1.74
C VAL A 136 5.45 -9.28 1.45
N VAL A 137 5.90 -9.25 0.20
CA VAL A 137 7.26 -9.61 -0.21
C VAL A 137 8.07 -8.32 -0.25
N LYS A 138 9.08 -8.22 0.61
CA LYS A 138 9.93 -7.03 0.73
C LYS A 138 10.99 -7.02 -0.37
N GLY A 139 11.22 -5.86 -0.98
CA GLY A 139 12.21 -5.67 -2.05
C GLY A 139 11.87 -6.40 -3.36
N PRO A 140 12.77 -6.33 -4.35
CA PRO A 140 12.63 -7.00 -5.65
C PRO A 140 13.02 -8.50 -5.56
N GLN A 141 12.30 -9.28 -4.73
CA GLN A 141 12.62 -10.66 -4.36
C GLN A 141 11.64 -11.69 -4.93
N THR A 142 10.86 -11.32 -5.95
CA THR A 142 10.01 -12.21 -6.75
C THR A 142 9.85 -11.64 -8.16
N VAL A 143 9.71 -12.50 -9.15
CA VAL A 143 9.47 -12.14 -10.57
C VAL A 143 8.15 -12.68 -11.10
N GLN A 144 7.32 -13.25 -10.23
CA GLN A 144 6.08 -13.95 -10.65
C GLN A 144 4.97 -13.02 -11.15
N TYR A 145 5.08 -11.71 -10.91
CA TYR A 145 4.02 -10.76 -11.25
C TYR A 145 4.53 -9.67 -12.20
N ALA A 146 3.68 -9.29 -13.14
CA ALA A 146 3.97 -8.24 -14.13
C ALA A 146 4.37 -6.93 -13.45
N ASN A 147 5.26 -6.16 -14.06
CA ASN A 147 5.77 -4.89 -13.51
C ASN A 147 6.20 -5.06 -12.03
N THR A 148 7.18 -5.90 -11.80
CA THR A 148 7.69 -6.22 -10.46
C THR A 148 7.95 -4.97 -9.62
N GLY A 149 7.42 -4.94 -8.39
CA GLY A 149 7.64 -3.83 -7.46
C GLY A 149 9.10 -3.77 -7.01
N SER A 150 9.73 -2.61 -7.13
CA SER A 150 11.12 -2.42 -6.68
C SER A 150 11.23 -2.36 -5.15
N ALA A 151 10.21 -1.85 -4.47
CA ALA A 151 10.20 -1.73 -3.01
C ALA A 151 9.48 -2.90 -2.32
N ALA A 152 8.31 -3.29 -2.82
CA ALA A 152 7.55 -4.41 -2.27
C ALA A 152 6.50 -4.93 -3.27
N THR A 153 6.11 -6.20 -3.07
CA THR A 153 4.90 -6.78 -3.66
C THR A 153 3.93 -7.13 -2.54
N VAL A 154 2.74 -6.52 -2.56
CA VAL A 154 1.66 -6.72 -1.59
C VAL A 154 0.52 -7.47 -2.26
N ILE A 155 0.07 -8.56 -1.65
CA ILE A 155 -0.95 -9.44 -2.21
C ILE A 155 -2.07 -9.60 -1.19
N PHE A 156 -3.25 -9.12 -1.54
CA PHE A 156 -4.50 -9.37 -0.82
C PHE A 156 -5.17 -10.60 -1.42
N GLU A 157 -5.38 -11.65 -0.63
CA GLU A 157 -5.82 -12.95 -1.13
C GLU A 157 -7.10 -13.42 -0.46
N ARG A 158 -8.02 -13.95 -1.27
CA ARG A 158 -9.19 -14.73 -0.84
C ARG A 158 -8.93 -16.20 -1.07
N LYS A 159 -9.15 -17.00 -0.05
CA LYS A 159 -9.02 -18.46 -0.12
C LYS A 159 -10.28 -19.11 -0.68
N LYS A 160 -10.13 -20.31 -1.21
CA LYS A 160 -11.27 -21.16 -1.56
C LYS A 160 -12.07 -21.47 -0.28
N PRO A 161 -13.41 -21.25 -0.25
CA PRO A 161 -14.23 -21.63 0.90
C PRO A 161 -14.16 -23.14 1.17
N GLN A 162 -14.02 -23.51 2.44
CA GLN A 162 -14.00 -24.91 2.86
C GLN A 162 -15.43 -25.32 3.26
N LEU A 163 -16.18 -25.83 2.29
CA LEU A 163 -17.54 -26.33 2.46
C LEU A 163 -17.58 -27.85 2.37
N SER A 164 -18.58 -28.45 3.04
CA SER A 164 -18.84 -29.89 2.99
C SER A 164 -20.35 -30.14 3.04
N ASN A 165 -20.76 -31.40 2.86
CA ASN A 165 -22.18 -31.75 2.98
C ASN A 165 -22.76 -31.48 4.39
N ASP A 166 -21.92 -31.57 5.42
CA ASP A 166 -22.31 -31.28 6.81
C ASP A 166 -22.21 -29.78 7.15
N LYS A 167 -21.34 -29.04 6.43
CA LYS A 167 -21.13 -27.61 6.57
C LYS A 167 -21.28 -26.93 5.21
N ASN A 168 -22.52 -26.73 4.79
CA ASN A 168 -22.87 -26.22 3.45
C ASN A 168 -22.92 -24.70 3.38
N TYR A 169 -22.62 -23.99 4.48
CA TYR A 169 -22.46 -22.54 4.54
C TYR A 169 -21.36 -22.15 5.53
N LEU A 170 -20.74 -21.04 5.28
CA LEU A 170 -19.84 -20.36 6.21
C LEU A 170 -19.90 -18.85 5.93
N GLY A 171 -19.54 -18.07 6.92
CA GLY A 171 -19.44 -16.64 6.73
C GLY A 171 -18.95 -15.93 7.97
N GLN A 172 -18.80 -14.62 7.80
CA GLN A 172 -18.55 -13.68 8.88
C GLN A 172 -19.24 -12.36 8.60
N ALA A 173 -19.59 -11.67 9.66
CA ALA A 173 -20.13 -10.31 9.60
C ALA A 173 -19.49 -9.46 10.69
N SER A 174 -19.31 -8.18 10.42
CA SER A 174 -18.88 -7.21 11.43
C SER A 174 -19.60 -5.88 11.27
N VAL A 175 -19.79 -5.20 12.39
CA VAL A 175 -20.27 -3.82 12.45
C VAL A 175 -19.33 -3.04 13.36
N LEU A 176 -18.89 -1.87 12.89
CA LEU A 176 -18.08 -0.94 13.66
C LEU A 176 -18.80 0.40 13.73
N ILE A 177 -18.83 0.98 14.92
CA ILE A 177 -19.26 2.36 15.17
C ILE A 177 -18.08 3.13 15.77
N GLY A 178 -17.94 4.40 15.45
CA GLY A 178 -16.84 5.22 15.94
C GLY A 178 -17.17 6.69 16.07
N SER A 179 -16.23 7.47 16.58
CA SER A 179 -16.27 8.93 16.62
C SER A 179 -16.54 9.48 15.22
N PHE A 180 -17.00 10.71 15.16
CA PHE A 180 -17.30 11.43 13.92
C PHE A 180 -18.36 10.73 13.05
N GLY A 181 -19.30 10.00 13.68
CA GLY A 181 -20.38 9.30 13.00
C GLY A 181 -19.90 8.11 12.15
N ARG A 182 -18.71 7.57 12.40
CA ARG A 182 -18.19 6.41 11.66
C ARG A 182 -19.10 5.20 11.85
N LEU A 183 -19.44 4.56 10.72
CA LEU A 183 -20.26 3.36 10.67
C LEU A 183 -19.75 2.45 9.53
N ASP A 184 -19.23 1.28 9.90
CA ASP A 184 -18.79 0.27 8.94
C ASP A 184 -19.65 -0.99 9.08
N HIS A 185 -20.01 -1.56 7.95
CA HIS A 185 -20.65 -2.88 7.85
C HIS A 185 -19.84 -3.76 6.91
N ASN A 186 -19.61 -4.99 7.31
CA ASN A 186 -18.96 -5.97 6.45
C ASN A 186 -19.66 -7.32 6.59
N ILE A 187 -19.90 -7.99 5.47
CA ILE A 187 -20.42 -9.35 5.42
C ILE A 187 -19.69 -10.14 4.34
N GLU A 188 -19.25 -11.32 4.71
CA GLU A 188 -18.79 -12.36 3.80
C GLU A 188 -19.59 -13.62 4.07
N THR A 189 -20.07 -14.26 3.02
CA THR A 189 -20.76 -15.56 3.14
C THR A 189 -20.48 -16.41 1.92
N ALA A 190 -20.30 -17.71 2.14
CA ALA A 190 -20.25 -18.72 1.09
C ALA A 190 -21.27 -19.82 1.39
N VAL A 191 -21.97 -20.25 0.34
CA VAL A 191 -22.98 -21.32 0.40
C VAL A 191 -22.70 -22.28 -0.75
N GLY A 192 -22.80 -23.59 -0.48
CA GLY A 192 -22.57 -24.61 -1.49
C GLY A 192 -22.24 -25.97 -0.90
N ASP A 193 -21.42 -26.71 -1.60
CA ASP A 193 -20.91 -28.03 -1.21
C ASP A 193 -19.42 -28.14 -1.58
N GLU A 194 -18.84 -29.33 -1.47
CA GLU A 194 -17.44 -29.59 -1.82
C GLU A 194 -17.11 -29.31 -3.30
N LYS A 195 -18.11 -29.34 -4.20
CA LYS A 195 -17.95 -29.25 -5.64
C LYS A 195 -18.30 -27.90 -6.25
N LYS A 196 -19.10 -27.09 -5.57
CA LYS A 196 -19.55 -25.80 -6.08
C LYS A 196 -19.95 -24.88 -4.95
N TYR A 197 -19.77 -23.58 -5.14
CA TYR A 197 -20.19 -22.59 -4.17
C TYR A 197 -20.53 -21.26 -4.83
N ILE A 198 -21.30 -20.47 -4.07
CA ILE A 198 -21.50 -19.04 -4.31
C ILE A 198 -20.92 -18.33 -3.10
N ARG A 199 -20.05 -17.33 -3.32
CA ARG A 199 -19.51 -16.47 -2.27
C ARG A 199 -19.91 -15.03 -2.55
N LEU A 200 -20.40 -14.34 -1.53
CA LEU A 200 -20.71 -12.91 -1.53
C LEU A 200 -19.83 -12.21 -0.50
N ASN A 201 -19.18 -11.14 -0.93
CA ASN A 201 -18.57 -10.14 -0.04
C ASN A 201 -19.26 -8.82 -0.27
N ALA A 202 -19.72 -8.16 0.78
CA ALA A 202 -20.31 -6.84 0.71
C ALA A 202 -19.89 -6.01 1.92
N ASN A 203 -19.54 -4.75 1.69
CA ASN A 203 -19.18 -3.84 2.76
C ASN A 203 -19.66 -2.42 2.45
N ARG A 204 -19.84 -1.64 3.50
CA ARG A 204 -20.08 -0.21 3.47
C ARG A 204 -19.33 0.45 4.62
N SER A 205 -18.74 1.58 4.36
CA SER A 205 -18.07 2.42 5.36
C SER A 205 -18.41 3.87 5.11
N GLU A 206 -18.74 4.61 6.19
CA GLU A 206 -19.00 6.04 6.14
C GLU A 206 -18.49 6.72 7.42
N SER A 207 -18.08 7.96 7.31
CA SER A 207 -17.73 8.84 8.43
C SER A 207 -17.87 10.30 8.02
N ASN A 208 -18.18 11.15 8.98
CA ASN A 208 -18.05 12.61 8.84
C ASN A 208 -16.60 13.02 8.93
N SER A 209 -16.33 14.30 8.63
CA SER A 209 -15.03 14.93 8.85
C SER A 209 -14.63 14.87 10.32
N TYR A 210 -13.38 14.47 10.60
CA TYR A 210 -12.88 14.37 11.97
C TYR A 210 -12.43 15.73 12.54
N GLU A 211 -12.26 15.78 13.85
CA GLU A 211 -11.62 16.89 14.55
C GLU A 211 -10.20 16.49 14.96
N ASP A 212 -9.26 17.43 14.86
CA ASP A 212 -7.89 17.28 15.39
C ASP A 212 -7.87 17.43 16.93
N GLY A 213 -6.69 17.31 17.54
CA GLY A 213 -6.55 17.41 19.01
C GLY A 213 -6.86 18.80 19.60
N ASP A 214 -6.93 19.84 18.78
CA ASP A 214 -7.33 21.19 19.17
C ASP A 214 -8.82 21.47 18.93
N GLY A 215 -9.56 20.47 18.40
CA GLY A 215 -10.98 20.56 18.09
C GLY A 215 -11.28 21.23 16.75
N ASN A 216 -10.28 21.38 15.86
CA ASN A 216 -10.51 21.91 14.53
C ASN A 216 -11.01 20.81 13.60
N THR A 217 -12.07 21.07 12.85
CA THR A 217 -12.59 20.16 11.83
C THR A 217 -11.63 20.10 10.64
N VAL A 218 -11.25 18.88 10.26
CA VAL A 218 -10.41 18.58 9.10
C VAL A 218 -11.27 17.92 8.03
N PRO A 219 -11.41 18.50 6.80
CA PRO A 219 -12.18 17.91 5.71
C PRO A 219 -11.69 16.49 5.38
N SER A 220 -12.48 15.48 5.72
CA SER A 220 -12.03 14.07 5.71
C SER A 220 -13.19 13.08 5.67
N ALA A 221 -14.41 13.54 5.46
CA ALA A 221 -15.59 12.68 5.37
C ALA A 221 -15.47 11.71 4.19
N TRP A 222 -16.07 10.53 4.35
CA TRP A 222 -16.17 9.56 3.26
C TRP A 222 -17.46 8.75 3.36
N LYS A 223 -17.83 8.20 2.20
CA LYS A 223 -18.89 7.20 2.08
C LYS A 223 -18.53 6.28 0.93
N ARG A 224 -18.47 4.99 1.20
CA ARG A 224 -18.04 4.00 0.21
C ARG A 224 -18.73 2.66 0.43
N TRP A 225 -18.90 1.92 -0.64
CA TRP A 225 -19.40 0.55 -0.60
C TRP A 225 -18.75 -0.31 -1.67
N ASN A 226 -18.77 -1.61 -1.45
CA ASN A 226 -18.15 -2.58 -2.33
C ASN A 226 -18.93 -3.89 -2.24
N THR A 227 -19.16 -4.55 -3.37
CA THR A 227 -19.80 -5.85 -3.45
C THR A 227 -19.12 -6.70 -4.50
N ASP A 228 -18.69 -7.90 -4.12
CA ASP A 228 -18.07 -8.89 -4.99
C ASP A 228 -18.83 -10.22 -4.85
N LEU A 229 -19.19 -10.83 -5.98
CA LEU A 229 -19.81 -12.14 -6.10
C LEU A 229 -18.84 -13.11 -6.77
N ALA A 230 -18.71 -14.33 -6.24
CA ALA A 230 -17.93 -15.39 -6.85
C ALA A 230 -18.77 -16.66 -7.03
N LEU A 231 -18.62 -17.30 -8.18
CA LEU A 231 -19.19 -18.61 -8.49
C LEU A 231 -18.02 -19.59 -8.65
N GLY A 232 -17.89 -20.52 -7.72
CA GLY A 232 -16.81 -21.50 -7.70
C GLY A 232 -17.29 -22.89 -8.13
N TRP A 233 -16.42 -23.57 -8.88
CA TRP A 233 -16.60 -24.97 -9.27
C TRP A 233 -15.33 -25.75 -8.92
N THR A 234 -15.48 -26.75 -8.07
CA THR A 234 -14.40 -27.58 -7.51
C THR A 234 -14.79 -29.06 -7.68
N PRO A 235 -14.80 -29.59 -8.93
CA PRO A 235 -15.28 -30.95 -9.23
C PRO A 235 -14.51 -32.03 -8.47
N ASP A 236 -13.26 -31.78 -8.15
CA ASP A 236 -12.35 -32.60 -7.35
C ASP A 236 -11.44 -31.70 -6.49
N GLU A 237 -10.64 -32.28 -5.59
CA GLU A 237 -9.75 -31.56 -4.66
C GLU A 237 -8.65 -30.74 -5.37
N ASP A 238 -8.27 -31.18 -6.56
CA ASP A 238 -7.18 -30.59 -7.35
C ASP A 238 -7.64 -29.51 -8.34
N THR A 239 -8.94 -29.38 -8.59
CA THR A 239 -9.48 -28.44 -9.57
C THR A 239 -10.24 -27.32 -8.90
N TRP A 240 -9.87 -26.09 -9.26
CA TRP A 240 -10.58 -24.89 -8.83
C TRP A 240 -10.81 -23.95 -10.01
N ILE A 241 -12.07 -23.68 -10.30
CA ILE A 241 -12.49 -22.70 -11.29
C ILE A 241 -13.40 -21.71 -10.58
N GLU A 242 -13.11 -20.43 -10.72
CA GLU A 242 -13.91 -19.37 -10.07
C GLU A 242 -14.16 -18.23 -11.06
N PHE A 243 -15.43 -17.89 -11.24
CA PHE A 243 -15.85 -16.68 -11.93
C PHE A 243 -16.24 -15.63 -10.89
N THR A 244 -15.72 -14.40 -11.03
CA THR A 244 -15.97 -13.30 -10.11
C THR A 244 -16.54 -12.09 -10.83
N GLY A 245 -17.43 -11.37 -10.17
CA GLY A 245 -17.94 -10.07 -10.62
C GLY A 245 -18.02 -9.11 -9.42
N GLY A 246 -17.59 -7.87 -9.62
CA GLY A 246 -17.55 -6.89 -8.53
C GLY A 246 -18.00 -5.52 -8.97
N LYS A 247 -18.61 -4.78 -8.03
CA LYS A 247 -18.98 -3.38 -8.18
C LYS A 247 -18.71 -2.63 -6.89
N ALA A 248 -18.19 -1.41 -7.02
CA ALA A 248 -17.93 -0.52 -5.90
C ALA A 248 -18.16 0.93 -6.31
N ASP A 249 -18.44 1.79 -5.33
CA ASP A 249 -18.47 3.23 -5.49
C ASP A 249 -18.20 3.92 -4.17
N GLY A 250 -17.86 5.22 -4.21
CA GLY A 250 -17.63 6.03 -3.03
C GLY A 250 -17.42 7.50 -3.33
N GLU A 251 -17.42 8.28 -2.28
CA GLU A 251 -17.08 9.71 -2.25
C GLU A 251 -16.18 10.01 -1.06
N ALA A 252 -15.32 11.02 -1.16
CA ALA A 252 -14.42 11.44 -0.10
C ALA A 252 -14.08 12.92 -0.17
N GLU A 253 -14.12 13.61 0.99
CA GLU A 253 -13.59 14.94 1.19
C GLU A 253 -12.09 14.89 1.47
N TYR A 254 -11.34 15.84 0.94
CA TYR A 254 -9.90 15.91 1.08
C TYR A 254 -9.41 17.22 1.70
N ALA A 255 -8.80 17.13 2.87
CA ALA A 255 -8.10 18.25 3.50
C ALA A 255 -6.89 18.73 2.70
N GLY A 256 -6.20 17.82 2.03
CA GLY A 256 -4.95 18.10 1.31
C GLY A 256 -5.10 18.29 -0.19
N ARG A 257 -6.31 18.63 -0.69
CA ARG A 257 -6.57 18.80 -2.12
C ARG A 257 -7.60 19.90 -2.39
N SER A 258 -7.47 20.58 -3.54
CA SER A 258 -8.42 21.59 -4.00
C SER A 258 -9.71 21.02 -4.60
N MET A 259 -9.76 19.72 -4.85
CA MET A 259 -10.94 18.99 -5.33
C MET A 259 -11.17 17.78 -4.43
N ASP A 260 -12.44 17.37 -4.29
CA ASP A 260 -12.86 16.14 -3.62
C ASP A 260 -13.09 15.04 -4.63
N GLY A 261 -13.05 13.79 -4.18
CA GLY A 261 -13.49 12.64 -4.97
C GLY A 261 -14.98 12.46 -4.81
N SER A 262 -15.77 12.91 -5.79
CA SER A 262 -17.23 12.78 -5.76
C SER A 262 -17.72 11.44 -6.32
N GLN A 263 -16.84 10.63 -6.92
CA GLN A 263 -17.10 9.27 -7.38
C GLN A 263 -15.81 8.46 -7.46
N PHE A 264 -15.86 7.20 -6.98
CA PHE A 264 -14.81 6.18 -7.10
C PHE A 264 -15.42 4.86 -7.59
N ALA A 265 -16.08 4.88 -8.74
CA ALA A 265 -16.76 3.70 -9.25
C ALA A 265 -15.75 2.66 -9.78
N ARG A 266 -15.97 1.39 -9.44
CA ARG A 266 -15.26 0.24 -9.98
C ARG A 266 -16.24 -0.81 -10.46
N GLU A 267 -16.00 -1.36 -11.63
CA GLU A 267 -16.63 -2.58 -12.13
C GLU A 267 -15.53 -3.58 -12.50
N SER A 268 -15.71 -4.85 -12.13
CA SER A 268 -14.73 -5.89 -12.40
C SER A 268 -15.37 -7.23 -12.74
N LEU A 269 -14.68 -7.98 -13.61
CA LEU A 269 -14.99 -9.37 -13.94
C LEU A 269 -13.70 -10.18 -13.92
N GLY A 270 -13.74 -11.39 -13.38
CA GLY A 270 -12.58 -12.26 -13.28
C GLY A 270 -12.94 -13.72 -13.57
N LEU A 271 -11.97 -14.43 -14.13
CA LEU A 271 -11.98 -15.88 -14.27
C LEU A 271 -10.64 -16.40 -13.78
N ARG A 272 -10.67 -17.35 -12.83
CA ARG A 272 -9.52 -18.06 -12.32
C ARG A 272 -9.67 -19.55 -12.60
N PHE A 273 -8.57 -20.18 -12.91
CA PHE A 273 -8.45 -21.63 -13.07
C PHE A 273 -7.19 -22.13 -12.36
N GLU A 274 -7.30 -23.21 -11.62
CA GLU A 274 -6.18 -23.91 -11.00
C GLU A 274 -6.41 -25.43 -11.13
N LYS A 275 -5.39 -26.16 -11.57
CA LYS A 275 -5.36 -27.62 -11.55
C LYS A 275 -4.05 -28.10 -10.94
N LYS A 276 -4.16 -28.89 -9.88
CA LYS A 276 -3.02 -29.49 -9.16
C LYS A 276 -2.77 -30.93 -9.59
N ASN A 277 -1.62 -31.46 -9.21
CA ASN A 277 -1.25 -32.88 -9.31
C ASN A 277 -1.49 -33.50 -10.69
N LEU A 278 -1.15 -32.78 -11.78
CA LEU A 278 -1.35 -33.27 -13.14
C LEU A 278 -0.45 -34.46 -13.46
N THR A 279 0.80 -34.41 -12.99
CA THR A 279 1.78 -35.51 -13.10
C THR A 279 2.70 -35.51 -11.89
N ASP A 280 3.62 -36.46 -11.82
CA ASP A 280 4.66 -36.49 -10.77
C ASP A 280 5.57 -35.26 -10.81
N VAL A 281 5.70 -34.59 -11.96
CA VAL A 281 6.52 -33.39 -12.15
C VAL A 281 5.67 -32.13 -12.17
N ILE A 282 4.59 -32.10 -12.95
CA ILE A 282 3.74 -30.91 -13.06
C ILE A 282 2.77 -30.88 -11.89
N LYS A 283 3.09 -30.10 -10.88
CA LYS A 283 2.33 -30.01 -9.64
C LYS A 283 1.16 -29.06 -9.71
N LYS A 284 1.25 -28.00 -10.55
CA LYS A 284 0.16 -27.04 -10.68
C LYS A 284 0.21 -26.33 -12.03
N ILE A 285 -0.96 -26.14 -12.62
CA ILE A 285 -1.19 -25.15 -13.69
C ILE A 285 -2.25 -24.18 -13.16
N GLU A 286 -2.00 -22.89 -13.30
CA GLU A 286 -2.92 -21.83 -12.90
C GLU A 286 -3.03 -20.79 -14.01
N GLY A 287 -4.24 -20.29 -14.20
CA GLY A 287 -4.50 -19.23 -15.15
C GLY A 287 -5.56 -18.27 -14.64
N GLN A 288 -5.48 -17.02 -15.08
CA GLN A 288 -6.49 -16.02 -14.75
C GLN A 288 -6.60 -14.95 -15.82
N ILE A 289 -7.81 -14.44 -15.99
CA ILE A 289 -8.12 -13.28 -16.80
C ILE A 289 -9.01 -12.37 -15.97
N ASN A 290 -8.65 -11.09 -15.86
CA ASN A 290 -9.41 -10.12 -15.06
C ASN A 290 -9.53 -8.81 -15.84
N TYR A 291 -10.74 -8.30 -15.88
CA TYR A 291 -11.09 -7.00 -16.40
C TYR A 291 -11.53 -6.10 -15.26
N SER A 292 -11.04 -4.87 -15.24
CA SER A 292 -11.54 -3.81 -14.34
C SER A 292 -11.75 -2.51 -15.10
N TYR A 293 -12.80 -1.79 -14.71
CA TYR A 293 -13.08 -0.43 -15.15
C TYR A 293 -13.23 0.46 -13.94
N ASN A 294 -12.36 1.45 -13.80
CA ASN A 294 -12.41 2.45 -12.77
C ASN A 294 -12.85 3.77 -13.39
N ASP A 295 -13.83 4.43 -12.76
CA ASP A 295 -14.36 5.74 -13.15
C ASP A 295 -14.32 6.66 -11.92
N HIS A 296 -13.38 7.60 -11.95
CA HIS A 296 -13.16 8.55 -10.88
C HIS A 296 -13.55 9.96 -11.33
N VAL A 297 -14.49 10.55 -10.58
CA VAL A 297 -14.88 11.96 -10.74
C VAL A 297 -14.37 12.75 -9.57
N MET A 298 -13.70 13.84 -9.86
CA MET A 298 -13.25 14.82 -8.87
C MET A 298 -13.81 16.19 -9.21
N ASP A 299 -14.27 16.92 -8.21
CA ASP A 299 -14.78 18.28 -8.36
C ASP A 299 -14.57 19.12 -7.09
N ASN A 300 -14.82 20.42 -7.22
CA ASN A 300 -14.66 21.37 -6.13
C ASN A 300 -15.98 22.00 -5.67
N PHE A 301 -17.14 21.34 -5.95
CA PHE A 301 -18.43 21.95 -5.70
C PHE A 301 -19.52 21.00 -5.14
N ARG A 302 -19.37 19.68 -5.22
CA ARG A 302 -20.40 18.73 -4.69
C ARG A 302 -20.24 18.49 -3.20
N LEU A 303 -19.02 18.34 -2.71
CA LEU A 303 -18.71 18.07 -1.30
C LEU A 303 -18.14 19.29 -0.57
N ARG A 304 -17.79 20.32 -1.29
CA ARG A 304 -17.32 21.62 -0.78
C ARG A 304 -17.88 22.80 -1.54
N THR A 305 -17.69 24.01 -1.01
CA THR A 305 -18.00 25.25 -1.74
C THR A 305 -16.90 25.52 -2.75
N PRO A 306 -17.25 25.83 -4.03
CA PRO A 306 -16.24 26.17 -5.01
C PRO A 306 -15.50 27.46 -4.64
N PRO A 307 -14.19 27.58 -4.94
CA PRO A 307 -13.44 28.79 -4.66
C PRO A 307 -13.99 29.96 -5.45
N ILE A 308 -13.98 31.15 -4.82
CA ILE A 308 -14.29 32.42 -5.49
C ILE A 308 -13.00 32.94 -6.06
N GLU A 309 -13.01 33.21 -7.35
CA GLU A 309 -11.85 33.72 -8.09
C GLU A 309 -12.22 35.02 -8.83
N GLU A 310 -11.26 35.96 -8.93
CA GLU A 310 -11.41 37.11 -9.79
C GLU A 310 -11.28 36.70 -11.26
N MET A 311 -12.34 36.81 -12.01
CA MET A 311 -12.38 36.51 -13.44
C MET A 311 -12.69 37.75 -14.29
N ASN A 312 -12.04 37.85 -15.44
CA ASN A 312 -12.33 38.88 -16.41
C ASN A 312 -13.59 38.50 -17.22
N HIS A 313 -14.69 39.20 -16.98
CA HIS A 313 -15.92 39.02 -17.73
C HIS A 313 -16.23 40.29 -18.53
N GLY A 314 -15.96 40.26 -19.84
CA GLY A 314 -16.24 41.37 -20.73
C GLY A 314 -15.41 42.64 -20.45
N GLY A 315 -14.21 42.51 -19.88
CA GLY A 315 -13.30 43.60 -19.54
C GLY A 315 -13.43 44.14 -18.11
N MET A 316 -14.34 43.58 -17.30
CA MET A 316 -14.44 43.86 -15.87
C MET A 316 -13.98 42.64 -15.04
N MET A 317 -13.16 42.87 -14.02
CA MET A 317 -12.83 41.84 -13.02
C MET A 317 -14.02 41.68 -12.07
N MET A 318 -14.50 40.46 -11.96
CA MET A 318 -15.61 40.09 -11.10
C MET A 318 -15.22 38.87 -10.23
N GLU A 319 -15.56 38.90 -8.95
CA GLU A 319 -15.47 37.74 -8.09
C GLU A 319 -16.58 36.75 -8.43
N MET A 320 -16.23 35.59 -8.91
CA MET A 320 -17.17 34.53 -9.30
C MET A 320 -16.71 33.18 -8.74
N ALA A 321 -17.69 32.34 -8.35
CA ALA A 321 -17.42 30.97 -8.05
C ALA A 321 -16.90 30.24 -9.31
N ASN A 322 -15.82 29.46 -9.16
CA ASN A 322 -15.19 28.70 -10.26
C ASN A 322 -15.39 27.19 -10.08
N PRO A 323 -16.61 26.64 -10.35
CA PRO A 323 -16.84 25.21 -10.30
C PRO A 323 -16.08 24.49 -11.41
N SER A 324 -15.38 23.42 -11.03
CA SER A 324 -14.59 22.59 -11.94
C SER A 324 -14.79 21.12 -11.62
N GLU A 325 -14.90 20.30 -12.68
CA GLU A 325 -15.05 18.85 -12.62
C GLU A 325 -14.05 18.19 -13.56
N MET A 326 -13.39 17.14 -13.07
CA MET A 326 -12.59 16.24 -13.90
C MET A 326 -13.12 14.82 -13.73
N GLN A 327 -13.32 14.12 -14.85
CA GLN A 327 -13.59 12.69 -14.87
C GLN A 327 -12.41 11.99 -15.52
N VAL A 328 -11.91 10.96 -14.87
CA VAL A 328 -10.82 10.14 -15.38
C VAL A 328 -11.21 8.67 -15.26
N THR A 329 -10.90 7.91 -16.31
CA THR A 329 -11.24 6.49 -16.34
C THR A 329 -10.04 5.65 -16.69
N ARG A 330 -10.03 4.43 -16.18
CA ARG A 330 -9.05 3.42 -16.53
C ARG A 330 -9.71 2.07 -16.78
N ARG A 331 -9.42 1.47 -17.94
CA ARG A 331 -9.78 0.09 -18.27
C ARG A 331 -8.52 -0.74 -18.20
N THR A 332 -8.54 -1.81 -17.41
CA THR A 332 -7.42 -2.72 -17.25
C THR A 332 -7.86 -4.13 -17.59
N LEU A 333 -7.13 -4.80 -18.48
CA LEU A 333 -7.26 -6.23 -18.76
C LEU A 333 -5.95 -6.91 -18.36
N ASN A 334 -6.02 -7.81 -17.39
CA ASN A 334 -4.89 -8.65 -16.96
C ASN A 334 -5.13 -10.08 -17.42
N SER A 335 -4.09 -10.78 -17.90
CA SER A 335 -4.09 -12.22 -18.10
C SER A 335 -2.78 -12.82 -17.62
N ARG A 336 -2.83 -14.02 -17.04
CA ARG A 336 -1.67 -14.76 -16.56
C ARG A 336 -1.90 -16.24 -16.72
N LEU A 337 -0.85 -16.96 -17.13
CA LEU A 337 -0.77 -18.41 -17.14
C LEU A 337 0.56 -18.82 -16.52
N ALA A 338 0.53 -19.71 -15.54
CA ALA A 338 1.73 -20.21 -14.89
C ALA A 338 1.67 -21.71 -14.63
N MET A 339 2.83 -22.33 -14.54
CA MET A 339 3.02 -23.74 -14.28
C MET A 339 4.08 -23.91 -13.18
N THR A 340 3.77 -24.74 -12.19
CA THR A 340 4.72 -25.18 -11.16
C THR A 340 5.13 -26.61 -11.47
N SER A 341 6.43 -26.82 -11.59
CA SER A 341 7.05 -28.14 -11.77
C SER A 341 7.99 -28.44 -10.62
N GLU A 342 7.95 -29.67 -10.11
CA GLU A 342 8.77 -30.11 -8.99
C GLU A 342 9.51 -31.40 -9.34
N TRP A 343 10.75 -31.45 -8.93
CA TRP A 343 11.63 -32.63 -8.93
C TRP A 343 12.20 -32.73 -7.52
N ASP A 344 12.84 -33.81 -7.15
CA ASP A 344 13.38 -34.08 -5.81
C ASP A 344 13.73 -32.81 -4.98
N LYS A 345 14.74 -32.05 -5.40
CA LYS A 345 15.24 -30.84 -4.72
C LYS A 345 14.93 -29.53 -5.43
N LEU A 346 14.23 -29.60 -6.55
CA LEU A 346 14.03 -28.49 -7.45
C LEU A 346 12.54 -28.20 -7.61
N SER A 347 12.15 -26.93 -7.42
CA SER A 347 10.84 -26.43 -7.80
C SER A 347 11.02 -25.26 -8.76
N LEU A 348 10.31 -25.28 -9.88
CA LEU A 348 10.36 -24.28 -10.91
C LEU A 348 8.96 -23.77 -11.22
N ILE A 349 8.75 -22.46 -11.08
CA ILE A 349 7.53 -21.78 -11.52
C ILE A 349 7.86 -21.02 -12.80
N THR A 350 7.16 -21.30 -13.89
CA THR A 350 7.29 -20.57 -15.15
C THR A 350 5.97 -20.00 -15.56
N GLY A 351 5.96 -18.88 -16.27
CA GLY A 351 4.71 -18.31 -16.72
C GLY A 351 4.87 -17.17 -17.71
N ILE A 352 3.72 -16.79 -18.25
CA ILE A 352 3.54 -15.62 -19.11
C ILE A 352 2.37 -14.81 -18.61
N ASP A 353 2.41 -13.51 -18.81
CA ASP A 353 1.30 -12.61 -18.49
C ASP A 353 1.20 -11.46 -19.48
N SER A 354 0.05 -10.78 -19.45
CA SER A 354 -0.14 -9.51 -20.13
C SER A 354 -1.00 -8.57 -19.31
N GLN A 355 -0.74 -7.28 -19.47
CA GLN A 355 -1.55 -6.21 -18.91
C GLN A 355 -1.80 -5.14 -19.97
N GLN A 356 -3.06 -4.74 -20.14
CA GLN A 356 -3.47 -3.68 -21.04
C GLN A 356 -4.23 -2.63 -20.24
N ASN A 357 -3.76 -1.38 -20.30
CA ASN A 357 -4.35 -0.25 -19.61
C ASN A 357 -4.73 0.83 -20.61
N HIS A 358 -5.98 1.31 -20.56
CA HIS A 358 -6.44 2.43 -21.35
C HIS A 358 -6.93 3.53 -20.42
N HIS A 359 -6.28 4.69 -20.49
CA HIS A 359 -6.62 5.88 -19.73
C HIS A 359 -7.42 6.85 -20.59
N ALA A 360 -8.46 7.45 -19.99
CA ALA A 360 -9.21 8.53 -20.60
C ALA A 360 -9.48 9.63 -19.57
N GLY A 361 -9.63 10.86 -20.04
CA GLY A 361 -9.93 12.01 -19.19
C GLY A 361 -10.87 13.00 -19.86
N SER A 362 -11.62 13.72 -19.04
CA SER A 362 -12.44 14.88 -19.42
C SER A 362 -12.26 15.99 -18.41
N MET A 363 -12.56 17.22 -18.80
CA MET A 363 -12.55 18.38 -17.90
C MET A 363 -13.72 19.30 -18.25
N LYS A 364 -14.44 19.73 -17.21
CA LYS A 364 -15.51 20.74 -17.33
C LYS A 364 -15.25 21.86 -16.34
N SER A 365 -15.31 23.09 -16.80
CA SER A 365 -15.29 24.32 -16.01
C SER A 365 -16.17 25.37 -16.67
N MET A 366 -16.29 26.53 -16.06
CA MET A 366 -17.02 27.66 -16.68
C MET A 366 -16.49 28.04 -18.08
N MET A 367 -15.18 27.84 -18.32
CA MET A 367 -14.50 28.26 -19.57
C MET A 367 -14.15 27.08 -20.49
N MET A 368 -14.29 25.85 -20.04
CA MET A 368 -13.80 24.66 -20.76
C MET A 368 -14.74 23.46 -20.62
N ASN A 369 -15.02 22.82 -21.74
CA ASN A 369 -15.76 21.55 -21.74
C ASN A 369 -15.05 20.57 -22.70
N MET A 370 -14.16 19.75 -22.13
CA MET A 370 -13.44 18.70 -22.86
C MET A 370 -14.15 17.37 -22.68
N PRO A 371 -14.55 16.67 -23.75
CA PRO A 371 -15.22 15.37 -23.64
C PRO A 371 -14.25 14.30 -23.14
N LEU A 372 -14.81 13.23 -22.56
CA LEU A 372 -14.04 12.06 -22.14
C LEU A 372 -13.36 11.42 -23.35
N THR A 373 -12.04 11.49 -23.40
CA THR A 373 -11.23 11.05 -24.53
C THR A 373 -10.06 10.19 -24.05
N THR A 374 -9.81 9.08 -24.71
CA THR A 374 -8.63 8.24 -24.44
C THR A 374 -7.37 9.04 -24.74
N ASN A 375 -6.49 9.14 -23.77
CA ASN A 375 -5.25 9.93 -23.85
C ASN A 375 -3.99 9.05 -23.89
N MET A 376 -3.97 7.92 -23.17
CA MET A 376 -2.79 7.06 -23.09
C MET A 376 -3.17 5.57 -22.98
N LYS A 377 -2.35 4.70 -23.59
CA LYS A 377 -2.48 3.24 -23.50
C LYS A 377 -1.15 2.63 -23.13
N PHE A 378 -1.18 1.67 -22.22
CA PHE A 378 -0.04 0.84 -21.83
C PHE A 378 -0.37 -0.59 -22.17
N ASN A 379 0.50 -1.26 -22.91
CA ASN A 379 0.40 -2.68 -23.23
C ASN A 379 1.70 -3.37 -22.80
N SER A 380 1.61 -4.29 -21.86
CA SER A 380 2.74 -5.05 -21.34
C SER A 380 2.54 -6.55 -21.57
N TYR A 381 3.60 -7.24 -21.94
CA TYR A 381 3.67 -8.69 -22.12
C TYR A 381 4.94 -9.19 -21.44
N GLY A 382 4.80 -10.16 -20.56
CA GLY A 382 5.91 -10.66 -19.75
C GLY A 382 6.05 -12.17 -19.82
N ALA A 383 7.28 -12.63 -19.61
CA ALA A 383 7.60 -14.04 -19.38
C ALA A 383 8.57 -14.16 -18.20
N PHE A 384 8.36 -15.14 -17.34
CA PHE A 384 9.16 -15.30 -16.12
C PHE A 384 9.45 -16.76 -15.80
N GLY A 385 10.52 -16.96 -15.03
CA GLY A 385 10.84 -18.23 -14.38
C GLY A 385 11.42 -17.96 -12.99
N GLU A 386 10.93 -18.68 -11.99
CA GLU A 386 11.41 -18.61 -10.60
C GLU A 386 11.75 -20.03 -10.12
N LEU A 387 12.99 -20.24 -9.75
CA LEU A 387 13.57 -21.51 -9.36
C LEU A 387 13.86 -21.54 -7.87
N THR A 388 13.44 -22.59 -7.20
CA THR A 388 13.84 -22.94 -5.84
C THR A 388 14.65 -24.22 -5.86
N TYR A 389 15.86 -24.19 -5.29
CA TYR A 389 16.71 -25.36 -5.13
C TYR A 389 17.04 -25.60 -3.66
N GLN A 390 16.65 -26.76 -3.14
CA GLN A 390 16.90 -27.18 -1.77
C GLN A 390 18.23 -27.92 -1.72
N PHE A 391 19.30 -27.31 -1.20
CA PHE A 391 20.62 -27.96 -1.04
C PHE A 391 20.54 -29.09 -0.02
N ASN A 392 19.93 -28.78 1.15
CA ASN A 392 19.68 -29.65 2.27
C ASN A 392 18.58 -29.01 3.14
N ASP A 393 18.27 -29.60 4.30
CA ASP A 393 17.21 -29.11 5.20
C ASP A 393 17.46 -27.68 5.73
N ALA A 394 18.71 -27.23 5.74
CA ALA A 394 19.10 -25.91 6.25
C ALA A 394 19.18 -24.83 5.16
N TYR A 395 19.61 -25.17 3.94
CA TYR A 395 19.93 -24.18 2.91
C TYR A 395 19.06 -24.31 1.67
N LYS A 396 18.48 -23.19 1.25
CA LYS A 396 17.63 -23.09 0.07
C LYS A 396 18.07 -21.89 -0.76
N LEU A 397 18.26 -22.09 -2.07
CA LEU A 397 18.48 -21.03 -3.05
C LEU A 397 17.17 -20.75 -3.79
N VAL A 398 16.78 -19.49 -3.85
CA VAL A 398 15.67 -19.01 -4.70
C VAL A 398 16.23 -18.01 -5.68
N THR A 399 15.92 -18.17 -6.96
CA THR A 399 16.36 -17.25 -8.02
C THR A 399 15.28 -17.12 -9.08
N GLY A 400 15.22 -15.99 -9.72
CA GLY A 400 14.24 -15.76 -10.77
C GLY A 400 14.70 -14.75 -11.80
N ALA A 401 14.17 -14.88 -13.00
CA ALA A 401 14.36 -13.93 -14.09
C ALA A 401 13.05 -13.68 -14.81
N ARG A 402 12.88 -12.46 -15.29
CA ARG A 402 11.71 -11.98 -16.02
C ARG A 402 12.13 -11.00 -17.11
N ILE A 403 11.39 -11.00 -18.20
CA ILE A 403 11.50 -9.99 -19.24
C ILE A 403 10.10 -9.50 -19.60
N ASP A 404 9.93 -8.17 -19.63
CA ASP A 404 8.70 -7.51 -20.05
C ASP A 404 8.95 -6.67 -21.31
N GLN A 405 7.99 -6.74 -22.25
CA GLN A 405 7.89 -5.82 -23.39
C GLN A 405 6.73 -4.87 -23.13
N VAL A 406 7.03 -3.58 -23.04
CA VAL A 406 6.03 -2.55 -22.78
C VAL A 406 5.94 -1.60 -23.96
N LYS A 407 4.72 -1.39 -24.45
CA LYS A 407 4.40 -0.35 -25.42
C LYS A 407 3.49 0.68 -24.78
N ILE A 408 3.85 1.97 -24.90
CA ILE A 408 3.06 3.10 -24.42
C ILE A 408 2.71 3.98 -25.62
N ASP A 409 1.40 4.19 -25.83
CA ASP A 409 0.88 5.07 -26.86
C ASP A 409 0.30 6.35 -26.20
N ALA A 410 0.91 7.51 -26.45
CA ALA A 410 0.43 8.81 -26.00
C ALA A 410 -0.40 9.44 -27.14
N LEU A 411 -1.72 9.19 -27.13
CA LEU A 411 -2.60 9.52 -28.25
C LEU A 411 -2.73 11.03 -28.52
N GLN A 412 -2.68 11.85 -27.46
CA GLN A 412 -2.77 13.30 -27.61
C GLN A 412 -1.48 13.91 -28.20
N LEU A 413 -0.34 13.26 -27.98
CA LEU A 413 0.96 13.68 -28.54
C LEU A 413 1.21 13.05 -29.90
N ASN A 414 0.40 12.07 -30.31
CA ASN A 414 0.63 11.20 -31.47
C ASN A 414 2.04 10.58 -31.45
N ASP A 415 2.43 10.06 -30.28
CA ASP A 415 3.76 9.53 -30.04
C ASP A 415 3.68 8.16 -29.35
N GLU A 416 4.72 7.33 -29.54
CA GLU A 416 4.81 5.99 -28.92
C GLU A 416 6.23 5.71 -28.41
N ARG A 417 6.31 4.92 -27.36
CA ARG A 417 7.59 4.35 -26.90
C ARG A 417 7.48 2.85 -26.64
N LYS A 418 8.60 2.15 -26.79
CA LYS A 418 8.70 0.72 -26.55
C LYS A 418 9.91 0.44 -25.68
N GLU A 419 9.69 -0.30 -24.59
CA GLU A 419 10.73 -0.65 -23.64
C GLU A 419 10.81 -2.15 -23.44
N THR A 420 12.00 -2.62 -23.17
CA THR A 420 12.29 -4.00 -22.74
C THR A 420 12.85 -3.96 -21.33
N LEU A 421 12.13 -4.53 -20.38
CA LEU A 421 12.44 -4.42 -18.96
C LEU A 421 12.89 -5.78 -18.41
N PRO A 422 14.19 -5.98 -18.17
CA PRO A 422 14.68 -7.15 -17.44
C PRO A 422 14.47 -7.00 -15.95
N SER A 423 14.16 -8.11 -15.27
CA SER A 423 14.17 -8.21 -13.80
C SER A 423 14.75 -9.56 -13.41
N ALA A 424 15.52 -9.59 -12.34
CA ALA A 424 16.10 -10.82 -11.82
C ALA A 424 16.41 -10.70 -10.33
N PHE A 425 16.44 -11.83 -9.64
CA PHE A 425 16.94 -11.88 -8.27
C PHE A 425 17.62 -13.21 -7.98
N ILE A 426 18.46 -13.18 -6.96
CA ILE A 426 19.06 -14.36 -6.33
C ILE A 426 19.00 -14.20 -4.82
N ARG A 427 18.53 -15.23 -4.11
CA ARG A 427 18.37 -15.21 -2.65
C ARG A 427 18.77 -16.55 -2.05
N LEU A 428 19.63 -16.49 -1.04
CA LEU A 428 19.97 -17.62 -0.19
C LEU A 428 19.16 -17.52 1.11
N GLU A 429 18.44 -18.56 1.45
CA GLU A 429 17.69 -18.71 2.69
C GLU A 429 18.31 -19.82 3.54
N ASN A 430 18.41 -19.58 4.85
CA ASN A 430 18.97 -20.50 5.79
C ASN A 430 18.04 -20.70 6.99
N GLN A 431 17.89 -21.94 7.40
CA GLN A 431 17.18 -22.34 8.61
C GLN A 431 18.18 -22.93 9.60
N TYR A 432 18.07 -22.54 10.87
CA TYR A 432 18.89 -23.03 11.98
C TYR A 432 17.98 -23.74 12.99
N PRO A 433 17.64 -25.03 12.75
CA PRO A 433 16.63 -25.75 13.57
C PRO A 433 16.99 -25.78 15.05
N GLU A 434 18.27 -25.97 15.38
CA GLU A 434 18.77 -26.05 16.77
C GLU A 434 18.56 -24.71 17.53
N HIS A 435 18.46 -23.60 16.82
CA HIS A 435 18.30 -22.26 17.40
C HIS A 435 16.91 -21.68 17.16
N ASN A 436 16.02 -22.42 16.51
CA ASN A 436 14.73 -21.92 16.00
C ASN A 436 14.87 -20.55 15.31
N ALA A 437 15.86 -20.47 14.43
CA ALA A 437 16.21 -19.23 13.73
C ALA A 437 16.20 -19.41 12.21
N LYS A 438 16.00 -18.31 11.50
CA LYS A 438 15.97 -18.25 10.05
C LYS A 438 16.68 -16.99 9.58
N SER A 439 17.32 -17.05 8.43
CA SER A 439 17.91 -15.88 7.80
C SER A 439 17.79 -15.92 6.28
N TYR A 440 17.91 -14.78 5.66
CA TYR A 440 18.06 -14.66 4.21
C TYR A 440 19.01 -13.53 3.85
N ILE A 441 19.59 -13.65 2.67
CA ILE A 441 20.29 -12.60 1.95
C ILE A 441 19.91 -12.70 0.47
N GLY A 442 19.48 -11.61 -0.13
CA GLY A 442 19.01 -11.58 -1.52
C GLY A 442 19.45 -10.32 -2.22
N LEU A 443 19.86 -10.45 -3.49
CA LEU A 443 20.16 -9.36 -4.41
C LEU A 443 19.10 -9.40 -5.52
N GLY A 444 18.40 -8.28 -5.73
CA GLY A 444 17.40 -8.15 -6.78
C GLY A 444 17.64 -6.95 -7.66
N TYR A 445 17.35 -7.11 -8.95
CA TYR A 445 17.35 -6.06 -9.95
C TYR A 445 15.99 -5.99 -10.62
N VAL A 446 15.47 -4.78 -10.77
CA VAL A 446 14.21 -4.54 -11.47
C VAL A 446 14.28 -3.24 -12.25
N GLU A 447 13.66 -3.24 -13.41
CA GLU A 447 13.50 -2.08 -14.27
C GLU A 447 12.01 -1.79 -14.48
N ARG A 448 11.60 -0.51 -14.41
CA ARG A 448 10.22 -0.09 -14.64
C ARG A 448 10.14 1.07 -15.62
N VAL A 449 9.05 1.13 -16.39
CA VAL A 449 8.72 2.31 -17.18
C VAL A 449 8.19 3.43 -16.28
N PRO A 450 8.29 4.70 -16.72
CA PRO A 450 7.55 5.78 -16.10
C PRO A 450 6.05 5.48 -16.07
N ASP A 451 5.40 5.74 -14.94
CA ASP A 451 3.96 5.51 -14.74
C ASP A 451 3.11 6.58 -15.46
N TYR A 452 1.82 6.33 -15.56
CA TYR A 452 0.87 7.25 -16.19
C TYR A 452 0.95 8.67 -15.63
N TRP A 453 1.00 8.81 -14.30
CA TRP A 453 1.10 10.12 -13.66
C TRP A 453 2.46 10.83 -13.89
N GLU A 454 3.55 10.08 -14.05
CA GLU A 454 4.89 10.59 -14.36
C GLU A 454 4.97 11.13 -15.78
N LEU A 455 4.31 10.44 -16.73
CA LEU A 455 4.28 10.86 -18.12
C LEU A 455 3.23 11.95 -18.39
N PHE A 456 2.12 11.97 -17.64
CA PHE A 456 0.98 12.85 -17.90
C PHE A 456 1.03 14.17 -17.13
N SER A 457 1.55 14.20 -15.91
CA SER A 457 1.59 15.39 -15.04
C SER A 457 2.38 16.56 -15.65
N THR A 458 3.27 16.27 -16.58
CA THR A 458 4.10 17.25 -17.28
C THR A 458 3.44 17.84 -18.54
N ALA A 459 2.35 17.21 -19.03
CA ALA A 459 1.67 17.61 -20.27
C ALA A 459 0.78 18.85 -20.14
N HIS A 460 0.51 19.32 -18.92
CA HIS A 460 -0.42 20.42 -18.64
C HIS A 460 0.27 21.67 -18.09
N GLY A 461 1.58 21.82 -18.29
CA GLY A 461 2.32 23.03 -17.96
C GLY A 461 1.90 24.19 -18.86
N ASN A 462 1.70 25.37 -18.27
CA ASN A 462 1.40 26.62 -18.95
C ASN A 462 2.39 26.89 -20.10
N THR A 463 1.91 27.53 -21.15
CA THR A 463 2.66 27.98 -22.31
C THR A 463 3.93 28.74 -21.91
N GLY A 464 5.09 28.07 -22.01
CA GLY A 464 6.40 28.65 -21.67
C GLY A 464 7.34 27.68 -20.95
N MET A 465 6.84 26.53 -20.48
CA MET A 465 7.65 25.44 -19.92
C MET A 465 8.17 24.49 -21.01
N PRO A 466 9.32 23.81 -20.80
CA PRO A 466 9.74 22.72 -21.68
C PRO A 466 8.59 21.73 -21.85
N LYS A 467 8.38 21.25 -23.08
CA LYS A 467 7.37 20.23 -23.38
C LYS A 467 7.56 19.01 -22.47
N PRO A 468 6.46 18.30 -22.17
CA PRO A 468 6.52 17.11 -21.36
C PRO A 468 7.51 16.10 -21.92
N THR A 469 8.17 15.50 -21.01
CA THR A 469 9.27 14.56 -21.08
C THR A 469 8.81 13.15 -21.44
N PHE A 470 7.79 12.97 -22.28
CA PHE A 470 7.31 11.64 -22.66
C PHE A 470 8.44 10.73 -23.19
N ASN A 471 9.34 11.32 -24.01
CA ASN A 471 10.49 10.63 -24.55
C ASN A 471 11.80 10.92 -23.79
N ASP A 472 11.81 11.90 -22.89
CA ASP A 472 13.04 12.32 -22.18
C ASP A 472 13.24 11.59 -20.84
N LEU A 473 12.17 10.94 -20.30
CA LEU A 473 12.28 10.14 -19.08
C LEU A 473 12.78 8.74 -19.39
N ASP A 474 13.91 8.39 -18.80
CA ASP A 474 14.44 7.04 -18.83
C ASP A 474 13.66 6.09 -17.92
N THR A 475 13.78 4.78 -18.16
CA THR A 475 13.30 3.73 -17.27
C THR A 475 14.06 3.76 -15.96
N GLU A 476 13.36 3.59 -14.85
CA GLU A 476 13.97 3.53 -13.52
C GLU A 476 14.51 2.13 -13.23
N LYS A 477 15.76 2.04 -12.75
CA LYS A 477 16.48 0.79 -12.50
C LYS A 477 16.89 0.69 -11.05
N THR A 478 16.42 -0.33 -10.36
CA THR A 478 16.74 -0.56 -8.94
C THR A 478 17.57 -1.83 -8.77
N LEU A 479 18.76 -1.71 -8.18
CA LEU A 479 19.55 -2.84 -7.69
C LEU A 479 19.56 -2.78 -6.16
N GLN A 480 19.00 -3.81 -5.49
CA GLN A 480 18.84 -3.80 -4.04
C GLN A 480 19.32 -5.09 -3.40
N LEU A 481 20.06 -4.96 -2.33
CA LEU A 481 20.42 -6.01 -1.39
C LEU A 481 19.45 -5.99 -0.22
N ASP A 482 18.81 -7.12 0.04
CA ASP A 482 17.92 -7.34 1.19
C ASP A 482 18.48 -8.44 2.08
N MET A 483 18.40 -8.25 3.40
CA MET A 483 18.80 -9.26 4.37
C MET A 483 17.85 -9.28 5.57
N GLY A 484 17.68 -10.44 6.17
CA GLY A 484 16.88 -10.57 7.37
C GLY A 484 17.30 -11.74 8.23
N TYR A 485 16.94 -11.61 9.50
CA TYR A 485 17.14 -12.65 10.52
C TYR A 485 15.96 -12.65 11.46
N GLN A 486 15.52 -13.82 11.84
CA GLN A 486 14.46 -14.05 12.81
C GLN A 486 14.86 -15.19 13.74
N GLN A 487 14.59 -15.05 15.03
CA GLN A 487 14.82 -16.08 16.03
C GLN A 487 13.73 -16.11 17.08
N GLU A 488 13.30 -17.31 17.44
CA GLU A 488 12.46 -17.57 18.60
C GLU A 488 13.25 -18.39 19.61
N HIS A 489 13.45 -17.85 20.80
CA HIS A 489 14.16 -18.53 21.88
C HIS A 489 13.33 -18.46 23.18
N GLY A 490 12.67 -19.57 23.51
CA GLY A 490 11.75 -19.61 24.64
C GLY A 490 10.62 -18.57 24.52
N ALA A 491 10.60 -17.64 25.46
CA ALA A 491 9.63 -16.54 25.51
C ALA A 491 10.02 -15.35 24.61
N LEU A 492 11.22 -15.33 24.06
CA LEU A 492 11.76 -14.22 23.28
C LEU A 492 11.60 -14.49 21.78
N ASN A 493 11.03 -13.52 21.05
CA ASN A 493 11.00 -13.47 19.60
C ASN A 493 11.72 -12.20 19.13
N THR A 494 12.66 -12.34 18.21
CA THR A 494 13.41 -11.23 17.64
C THR A 494 13.45 -11.33 16.12
N TRP A 495 13.37 -10.20 15.44
CA TRP A 495 13.52 -10.14 14.00
C TRP A 495 14.15 -8.82 13.56
N VAL A 496 14.89 -8.86 12.47
CA VAL A 496 15.43 -7.70 11.78
C VAL A 496 15.37 -7.93 10.27
N SER A 497 15.09 -6.86 9.54
CA SER A 497 15.14 -6.83 8.09
C SER A 497 15.84 -5.54 7.68
N ALA A 498 16.87 -5.62 6.85
CA ALA A 498 17.64 -4.46 6.39
C ALA A 498 17.79 -4.49 4.87
N TYR A 499 17.97 -3.32 4.28
CA TYR A 499 18.16 -3.19 2.84
C TYR A 499 19.13 -2.05 2.52
N ALA A 500 19.79 -2.18 1.36
CA ALA A 500 20.55 -1.11 0.73
C ALA A 500 20.44 -1.24 -0.79
N GLY A 501 20.26 -0.14 -1.49
CA GLY A 501 20.04 -0.17 -2.93
C GLY A 501 20.53 1.07 -3.67
N LEU A 502 20.78 0.86 -4.95
CA LEU A 502 21.06 1.90 -5.94
C LEU A 502 19.84 2.02 -6.85
N VAL A 503 19.39 3.23 -7.07
CA VAL A 503 18.29 3.52 -7.98
C VAL A 503 18.80 4.47 -9.05
N ASN A 504 19.14 3.93 -10.20
CA ASN A 504 19.51 4.75 -11.36
C ASN A 504 18.23 5.25 -12.04
N ASP A 505 18.31 6.48 -12.52
CA ASP A 505 17.19 7.13 -13.21
C ASP A 505 15.91 7.25 -12.34
N PHE A 506 16.06 7.42 -11.02
CA PHE A 506 14.91 7.67 -10.11
C PHE A 506 14.08 8.83 -10.61
N ILE A 507 12.77 8.63 -10.80
CA ILE A 507 11.88 9.66 -11.31
C ILE A 507 11.43 10.57 -10.17
N LEU A 508 11.85 11.84 -10.24
CA LEU A 508 11.64 12.87 -9.23
C LEU A 508 10.82 14.02 -9.79
N LEU A 509 9.75 14.42 -9.07
CA LEU A 509 9.02 15.66 -9.34
C LEU A 509 9.61 16.81 -8.53
N SER A 510 9.74 17.97 -9.21
CA SER A 510 10.08 19.25 -8.60
C SER A 510 8.93 20.24 -8.83
N TYR A 511 8.45 20.86 -7.77
CA TYR A 511 7.39 21.86 -7.81
C TYR A 511 8.01 23.25 -7.78
N HIS A 512 7.53 24.14 -8.66
CA HIS A 512 7.96 25.53 -8.76
C HIS A 512 6.77 26.45 -8.56
N ASN A 513 6.87 27.35 -7.61
CA ASN A 513 5.93 28.46 -7.47
C ASN A 513 6.24 29.52 -8.52
N HIS A 514 5.34 29.73 -9.46
CA HIS A 514 5.38 30.88 -10.32
C HIS A 514 4.43 31.95 -9.78
N PRO A 515 4.95 33.14 -9.38
CA PRO A 515 4.05 34.27 -9.17
C PRO A 515 3.39 34.58 -10.51
N THR A 516 2.08 34.42 -10.61
CA THR A 516 1.33 34.89 -11.77
C THR A 516 1.29 36.43 -11.69
N THR A 517 2.19 37.09 -12.40
CA THR A 517 2.08 38.52 -12.65
C THR A 517 1.04 38.71 -13.75
N GLY A 518 -0.20 38.98 -13.37
CA GLY A 518 -1.18 39.49 -14.28
C GLY A 518 -0.70 40.87 -14.86
N MET A 519 -0.97 41.14 -16.12
CA MET A 519 -0.81 42.47 -16.68
C MET A 519 -1.74 43.43 -15.95
N GLY A 520 -1.28 44.02 -14.84
CA GLY A 520 -2.09 44.93 -14.04
C GLY A 520 -1.68 45.06 -12.58
N GLY A 521 -0.58 44.41 -12.16
CA GLY A 521 0.02 44.65 -10.83
C GLY A 521 -0.74 44.09 -9.65
N HIS A 522 -1.74 43.21 -9.85
CA HIS A 522 -2.42 42.47 -8.81
C HIS A 522 -1.91 40.99 -8.80
N SER A 523 -1.46 40.55 -7.68
CA SER A 523 -0.96 39.20 -7.48
C SER A 523 -2.16 38.21 -7.43
N HIS A 524 -2.42 37.57 -8.57
CA HIS A 524 -3.32 36.41 -8.60
C HIS A 524 -2.54 35.16 -8.26
N GLY A 525 -3.06 34.34 -7.39
CA GLY A 525 -2.56 33.10 -6.83
C GLY A 525 -1.33 32.43 -7.47
N SER A 526 -0.53 31.77 -6.68
CA SER A 526 0.63 31.02 -7.17
C SER A 526 0.17 29.80 -7.98
N SER A 527 0.49 29.76 -9.27
CA SER A 527 0.35 28.54 -10.06
C SER A 527 1.53 27.62 -9.79
N PHE A 528 1.25 26.39 -9.35
CA PHE A 528 2.26 25.36 -9.25
C PHE A 528 2.49 24.71 -10.61
N SER A 529 3.72 24.71 -11.09
CA SER A 529 4.13 23.81 -12.16
C SER A 529 5.05 22.73 -11.60
N ALA A 530 4.85 21.50 -12.04
CA ALA A 530 5.72 20.40 -11.71
C ALA A 530 6.59 20.03 -12.90
N GLY A 531 7.91 19.92 -12.68
CA GLY A 531 8.85 19.35 -13.64
C GLY A 531 9.25 17.96 -13.19
N VAL A 532 9.37 17.01 -14.14
CA VAL A 532 9.82 15.64 -13.87
C VAL A 532 11.20 15.45 -14.48
N LYS A 533 12.09 14.75 -13.75
CA LYS A 533 13.42 14.37 -14.26
C LYS A 533 13.89 13.06 -13.62
N ASN A 534 14.82 12.41 -14.28
CA ASN A 534 15.59 11.33 -13.71
C ASN A 534 16.75 11.86 -12.86
N VAL A 535 17.03 11.20 -11.75
CA VAL A 535 18.20 11.42 -10.88
C VAL A 535 18.70 10.08 -10.36
N ASP A 536 19.98 9.97 -10.08
CA ASP A 536 20.53 8.78 -9.41
C ASP A 536 20.37 8.91 -7.89
N ALA A 537 19.98 7.82 -7.24
CA ALA A 537 19.72 7.79 -5.81
C ALA A 537 20.28 6.55 -5.12
N VAL A 538 20.57 6.71 -3.85
CA VAL A 538 20.93 5.63 -2.93
C VAL A 538 19.87 5.54 -1.84
N ILE A 539 19.47 4.32 -1.53
CA ILE A 539 18.47 4.03 -0.48
C ILE A 539 19.02 3.01 0.50
N ALA A 540 18.69 3.16 1.77
CA ALA A 540 19.00 2.17 2.81
C ALA A 540 18.02 2.27 3.97
N GLY A 541 17.92 1.22 4.77
CA GLY A 541 17.10 1.25 5.96
C GLY A 541 16.97 -0.10 6.63
N ALA A 542 16.20 -0.12 7.71
CA ALA A 542 15.92 -1.33 8.46
C ALA A 542 14.60 -1.25 9.22
N GLU A 543 14.00 -2.42 9.40
CA GLU A 543 12.92 -2.66 10.35
C GLU A 543 13.40 -3.73 11.35
N ALA A 544 13.07 -3.57 12.62
CA ALA A 544 13.42 -4.54 13.67
C ALA A 544 12.32 -4.65 14.72
N GLY A 545 12.24 -5.81 15.37
CA GLY A 545 11.31 -6.01 16.48
C GLY A 545 11.80 -7.03 17.49
N ILE A 546 11.33 -6.86 18.72
CA ILE A 546 11.56 -7.74 19.85
C ILE A 546 10.21 -7.96 20.54
N GLY A 547 9.80 -9.22 20.66
CA GLY A 547 8.64 -9.63 21.43
C GLY A 547 9.05 -10.51 22.61
N TYR A 548 8.40 -10.33 23.77
CA TYR A 548 8.65 -11.14 24.95
C TYR A 548 7.34 -11.55 25.64
N GLN A 549 7.21 -12.84 25.89
CA GLN A 549 6.11 -13.42 26.64
C GLN A 549 6.47 -13.49 28.12
N PHE A 550 6.01 -12.54 28.94
CA PHE A 550 6.32 -12.46 30.37
C PHE A 550 5.63 -13.56 31.18
N THR A 551 4.39 -13.86 30.81
CA THR A 551 3.57 -14.92 31.39
C THR A 551 2.66 -15.49 30.31
N ASP A 552 1.92 -16.55 30.58
CA ASP A 552 0.92 -17.08 29.62
C ASP A 552 -0.12 -16.04 29.22
N ALA A 553 -0.29 -14.97 30.02
CA ALA A 553 -1.29 -13.94 29.79
C ALA A 553 -0.69 -12.59 29.35
N ILE A 554 0.58 -12.30 29.63
CA ILE A 554 1.18 -10.99 29.40
C ILE A 554 2.27 -11.10 28.33
N GLN A 555 2.12 -10.33 27.26
CA GLN A 555 3.10 -10.22 26.18
C GLN A 555 3.36 -8.74 25.88
N ALA A 556 4.61 -8.41 25.61
CA ALA A 556 4.96 -7.10 25.05
C ALA A 556 5.83 -7.28 23.82
N ASP A 557 5.72 -6.34 22.88
CA ASP A 557 6.58 -6.22 21.73
C ASP A 557 6.96 -4.77 21.44
N ILE A 558 8.16 -4.59 20.94
CA ILE A 558 8.67 -3.31 20.43
C ILE A 558 9.05 -3.55 18.99
N SER A 559 8.68 -2.63 18.11
CA SER A 559 9.17 -2.59 16.74
C SER A 559 9.62 -1.18 16.36
N THR A 560 10.53 -1.09 15.43
CA THR A 560 11.02 0.18 14.88
C THR A 560 11.27 0.07 13.39
N MET A 561 11.15 1.19 12.70
CA MET A 561 11.45 1.29 11.28
C MET A 561 12.20 2.59 10.99
N TYR A 562 13.18 2.50 10.10
CA TYR A 562 13.97 3.63 9.62
C TYR A 562 14.25 3.46 8.13
N ALA A 563 14.02 4.53 7.37
CA ALA A 563 14.36 4.64 5.96
C ALA A 563 15.23 5.86 5.72
N TRP A 564 16.18 5.73 4.80
CA TRP A 564 17.09 6.77 4.40
C TRP A 564 17.26 6.74 2.88
N GLY A 565 17.37 7.92 2.28
CA GLY A 565 17.67 8.06 0.86
C GLY A 565 18.36 9.38 0.57
N GLU A 566 19.13 9.39 -0.53
CA GLU A 566 19.94 10.52 -0.97
C GLU A 566 20.09 10.52 -2.49
N ILE A 567 20.04 11.70 -3.11
CA ILE A 567 20.34 11.93 -4.52
C ILE A 567 21.85 11.95 -4.68
N SER A 568 22.40 11.07 -5.54
CA SER A 568 23.85 10.83 -5.64
C SER A 568 24.64 12.04 -6.16
N ASP A 569 24.03 12.86 -7.01
CA ASP A 569 24.73 13.96 -7.71
C ASP A 569 25.09 15.12 -6.77
N ASN A 570 24.26 15.41 -5.78
CA ASN A 570 24.37 16.61 -4.94
C ASN A 570 24.27 16.32 -3.44
N ASN A 571 24.07 15.07 -3.04
CA ASN A 571 23.84 14.59 -1.67
C ASN A 571 22.59 15.21 -1.01
N ASP A 572 21.63 15.69 -1.80
CA ASP A 572 20.33 16.13 -1.27
C ASP A 572 19.54 14.94 -0.76
N PRO A 573 18.78 15.06 0.35
CA PRO A 573 17.88 14.01 0.78
C PRO A 573 16.87 13.63 -0.31
N LEU A 574 16.56 12.34 -0.45
CA LEU A 574 15.35 11.93 -1.16
C LEU A 574 14.12 12.43 -0.41
N PRO A 575 13.15 13.07 -1.10
CA PRO A 575 11.97 13.60 -0.45
C PRO A 575 10.97 12.50 -0.08
N GLN A 576 10.00 12.85 0.78
CA GLN A 576 8.86 12.00 1.15
C GLN A 576 9.28 10.71 1.88
N ILE A 577 10.37 10.76 2.63
CA ILE A 577 10.80 9.67 3.50
C ILE A 577 10.21 9.90 4.90
N ALA A 578 9.43 8.93 5.38
CA ALA A 578 8.88 8.95 6.73
C ALA A 578 10.00 8.96 7.78
N PRO A 579 9.83 9.68 8.91
CA PRO A 579 10.79 9.72 9.99
C PRO A 579 10.95 8.37 10.70
N LEU A 580 11.98 8.22 11.53
CA LEU A 580 12.14 7.08 12.43
C LEU A 580 10.90 6.93 13.30
N GLU A 581 10.35 5.73 13.33
CA GLU A 581 9.18 5.38 14.12
C GLU A 581 9.47 4.17 15.01
N GLY A 582 8.96 4.24 16.25
CA GLY A 582 8.94 3.15 17.20
C GLY A 582 7.53 2.87 17.69
N ARG A 583 7.20 1.60 17.88
CA ARG A 583 5.93 1.11 18.42
C ARG A 583 6.20 0.18 19.59
N PHE A 584 5.50 0.38 20.68
CA PHE A 584 5.48 -0.50 21.83
C PHE A 584 4.06 -0.99 22.05
N ASN A 585 3.87 -2.31 22.05
CA ASN A 585 2.62 -2.96 22.36
C ASN A 585 2.74 -3.74 23.65
N LEU A 586 1.74 -3.61 24.51
CA LEU A 586 1.56 -4.43 25.71
C LEU A 586 0.18 -5.08 25.64
N ARG A 587 0.13 -6.38 25.80
CA ARG A 587 -1.11 -7.17 25.72
C ARG A 587 -1.28 -8.04 26.93
N TYR A 588 -2.50 -8.05 27.45
CA TYR A 588 -2.96 -9.01 28.44
C TYR A 588 -4.08 -9.85 27.84
N VAL A 589 -3.90 -11.15 27.75
CA VAL A 589 -4.80 -12.07 27.06
C VAL A 589 -5.24 -13.16 28.01
N LYS A 590 -6.54 -13.36 28.13
CA LYS A 590 -7.20 -14.47 28.84
C LYS A 590 -8.19 -15.15 27.89
N GLU A 591 -8.73 -16.30 28.28
CA GLU A 591 -9.64 -17.10 27.44
C GLU A 591 -10.77 -16.31 26.78
N LYS A 592 -11.39 -15.37 27.52
CA LYS A 592 -12.55 -14.62 27.08
C LYS A 592 -12.29 -13.15 26.78
N TYR A 593 -11.18 -12.58 27.23
CA TYR A 593 -10.91 -11.14 27.03
C TYR A 593 -9.45 -10.84 26.83
N SER A 594 -9.19 -9.79 26.10
CA SER A 594 -7.86 -9.21 25.98
C SER A 594 -7.89 -7.71 26.23
N LEU A 595 -6.78 -7.19 26.73
CA LEU A 595 -6.51 -5.75 26.86
C LEU A 595 -5.24 -5.43 26.10
N GLY A 596 -5.22 -4.34 25.37
CA GLY A 596 -4.08 -3.90 24.58
C GLY A 596 -3.77 -2.44 24.81
N LEU A 597 -2.48 -2.12 24.79
CA LEU A 597 -1.94 -0.79 24.77
C LEU A 597 -0.96 -0.69 23.62
N LEU A 598 -1.11 0.32 22.76
CA LEU A 598 -0.16 0.70 21.74
C LEU A 598 0.36 2.12 22.01
N TRP A 599 1.67 2.25 22.22
CA TRP A 599 2.36 3.53 22.22
C TRP A 599 3.17 3.64 20.94
N ARG A 600 2.89 4.68 20.16
CA ARG A 600 3.58 5.03 18.93
C ARG A 600 4.39 6.30 19.14
N ALA A 601 5.66 6.28 18.82
CA ALA A 601 6.57 7.41 18.91
C ALA A 601 7.23 7.65 17.55
N VAL A 602 7.14 8.86 17.04
CA VAL A 602 7.66 9.29 15.74
C VAL A 602 8.66 10.42 15.99
N ALA A 603 9.85 10.29 15.42
CA ALA A 603 10.88 11.31 15.53
C ALA A 603 10.57 12.53 14.65
N LYS A 604 11.28 13.62 14.85
CA LYS A 604 11.29 14.72 13.87
C LYS A 604 11.86 14.27 12.54
N GLN A 605 11.42 14.89 11.45
CA GLN A 605 12.07 14.76 10.15
C GLN A 605 12.67 16.11 9.74
N ASP A 606 13.98 16.15 9.66
CA ASP A 606 14.77 17.32 9.26
C ASP A 606 15.57 17.08 7.96
N ARG A 607 15.61 15.83 7.49
CA ARG A 607 16.15 15.49 6.16
C ARG A 607 15.06 15.66 5.11
N ILE A 608 14.99 16.84 4.53
CA ILE A 608 13.95 17.22 3.57
C ILE A 608 14.57 17.78 2.29
N ASN A 609 13.83 17.67 1.18
CA ASN A 609 14.15 18.31 -0.08
C ASN A 609 12.95 19.13 -0.54
N LEU A 610 12.94 20.40 -0.13
CA LEU A 610 11.80 21.31 -0.30
C LEU A 610 11.27 21.34 -1.73
N ASN A 611 9.95 21.27 -1.88
CA ASN A 611 9.21 21.30 -3.13
C ASN A 611 9.60 20.16 -4.09
N LYS A 612 10.16 19.07 -3.58
CA LYS A 612 10.42 17.84 -4.35
C LYS A 612 9.66 16.67 -3.77
N GLY A 613 9.31 15.72 -4.62
CA GLY A 613 8.55 14.54 -4.22
C GLY A 613 7.94 13.79 -5.39
N SER A 614 6.65 13.58 -5.28
CA SER A 614 5.84 12.87 -6.26
C SER A 614 4.53 13.62 -6.53
N ILE A 615 3.72 13.08 -7.45
CA ILE A 615 2.37 13.62 -7.67
C ILE A 615 1.45 13.43 -6.44
N ALA A 616 1.72 12.42 -5.62
CA ALA A 616 0.93 12.17 -4.41
C ALA A 616 1.26 13.15 -3.29
N GLY A 617 2.53 13.52 -3.11
CA GLY A 617 3.00 14.43 -2.08
C GLY A 617 4.42 14.95 -2.34
N TYR A 618 4.81 16.02 -1.67
CA TYR A 618 6.13 16.62 -1.74
C TYR A 618 6.54 17.20 -0.38
N ASP A 619 7.84 17.39 -0.17
CA ASP A 619 8.34 17.98 1.07
C ASP A 619 7.97 19.46 1.17
N ILE A 620 7.25 19.79 2.23
CA ILE A 620 6.75 21.13 2.51
C ILE A 620 7.68 21.84 3.49
N GLY A 621 8.25 21.08 4.42
CA GLY A 621 9.14 21.56 5.48
C GLY A 621 9.52 20.45 6.45
N GLU A 622 10.33 20.80 7.45
CA GLU A 622 10.63 19.90 8.55
C GLU A 622 9.37 19.59 9.36
N SER A 623 9.24 18.37 9.87
CA SER A 623 8.14 18.00 10.75
C SER A 623 8.61 17.70 12.18
N LYS A 624 7.78 18.06 13.16
CA LYS A 624 8.03 17.80 14.57
C LYS A 624 7.77 16.34 14.89
N GLY A 625 8.55 15.78 15.83
CA GLY A 625 8.25 14.49 16.42
C GLY A 625 7.00 14.53 17.31
N PHE A 626 6.33 13.39 17.42
CA PHE A 626 5.15 13.23 18.26
C PHE A 626 5.05 11.82 18.85
N SER A 627 4.15 11.65 19.80
CA SER A 627 3.75 10.32 20.28
C SER A 627 2.26 10.26 20.56
N THR A 628 1.67 9.10 20.29
CA THR A 628 0.27 8.80 20.57
C THR A 628 0.14 7.52 21.37
N LEU A 629 -0.92 7.43 22.17
CA LEU A 629 -1.25 6.27 22.98
C LEU A 629 -2.65 5.79 22.57
N ALA A 630 -2.78 4.48 22.31
CA ALA A 630 -4.07 3.84 22.04
C ALA A 630 -4.31 2.71 23.04
N LEU A 631 -5.56 2.51 23.42
CA LEU A 631 -6.03 1.45 24.31
C LEU A 631 -7.13 0.66 23.62
N ASN A 632 -7.16 -0.65 23.85
CA ASN A 632 -8.23 -1.49 23.36
C ASN A 632 -8.58 -2.62 24.32
N ALA A 633 -9.78 -3.16 24.17
CA ALA A 633 -10.24 -4.34 24.87
C ALA A 633 -11.10 -5.19 23.91
N THR A 634 -10.96 -6.50 24.03
CA THR A 634 -11.80 -7.47 23.30
C THR A 634 -12.45 -8.42 24.30
N TYR A 635 -13.71 -8.77 24.07
CA TYR A 635 -14.43 -9.74 24.85
C TYR A 635 -15.12 -10.78 23.95
N LYS A 636 -14.83 -12.05 24.18
CA LYS A 636 -15.47 -13.18 23.49
C LYS A 636 -16.83 -13.44 24.13
N VAL A 637 -17.87 -12.91 23.50
CA VAL A 637 -19.27 -13.01 23.99
C VAL A 637 -19.77 -14.45 23.87
N MET A 638 -19.48 -15.08 22.73
CA MET A 638 -19.76 -16.49 22.40
C MET A 638 -18.55 -17.05 21.65
N ASN A 639 -18.53 -18.36 21.36
CA ASN A 639 -17.42 -18.97 20.63
C ASN A 639 -17.14 -18.29 19.28
N ASP A 640 -18.20 -17.81 18.63
CA ASP A 640 -18.16 -17.24 17.30
C ASP A 640 -18.53 -15.74 17.27
N VAL A 641 -18.63 -15.08 18.44
CA VAL A 641 -19.00 -13.66 18.56
C VAL A 641 -17.98 -12.93 19.43
N ASP A 642 -17.29 -11.97 18.84
CA ASP A 642 -16.32 -11.10 19.50
C ASP A 642 -16.85 -9.65 19.56
N PHE A 643 -16.65 -9.01 20.71
CA PHE A 643 -16.91 -7.58 20.90
C PHE A 643 -15.59 -6.90 21.22
N ALA A 644 -15.26 -5.82 20.49
CA ALA A 644 -14.05 -5.04 20.70
C ALA A 644 -14.38 -3.56 20.87
N VAL A 645 -13.61 -2.87 21.70
CA VAL A 645 -13.66 -1.42 21.88
C VAL A 645 -12.26 -0.86 21.89
N GLY A 646 -12.12 0.40 21.49
CA GLY A 646 -10.83 1.06 21.54
C GLY A 646 -10.94 2.58 21.59
N ILE A 647 -9.83 3.18 22.00
CA ILE A 647 -9.61 4.63 22.06
C ILE A 647 -8.24 4.86 21.46
N ASP A 648 -8.18 5.59 20.36
CA ASP A 648 -6.93 6.02 19.74
C ASP A 648 -6.63 7.48 20.15
N ASN A 649 -5.35 7.84 20.18
CA ASN A 649 -4.89 9.13 20.62
C ASN A 649 -5.53 9.55 21.97
N VAL A 650 -5.41 8.68 22.98
CA VAL A 650 -6.06 8.83 24.31
C VAL A 650 -5.82 10.19 24.93
N LEU A 651 -4.63 10.78 24.70
CA LEU A 651 -4.22 12.06 25.26
C LEU A 651 -4.70 13.27 24.44
N ASP A 652 -5.46 13.05 23.38
CA ASP A 652 -5.96 14.09 22.47
C ASP A 652 -4.86 14.99 21.91
N LYS A 653 -3.74 14.37 21.54
CA LYS A 653 -2.58 15.08 21.03
C LYS A 653 -2.86 15.63 19.65
N THR A 654 -2.65 16.93 19.44
CA THR A 654 -2.57 17.54 18.12
C THR A 654 -1.22 17.17 17.50
N TYR A 655 -1.24 16.51 16.33
CA TYR A 655 -0.04 16.08 15.63
C TYR A 655 -0.26 16.00 14.13
N THR A 656 0.84 16.10 13.40
CA THR A 656 0.88 16.03 11.94
C THR A 656 1.89 14.98 11.51
N GLU A 657 1.49 14.09 10.61
CA GLU A 657 2.42 13.16 9.94
C GLU A 657 3.27 13.93 8.93
N HIS A 658 4.55 13.55 8.80
CA HIS A 658 5.46 14.19 7.85
C HIS A 658 4.94 14.15 6.39
N LEU A 659 4.27 13.08 6.01
CA LEU A 659 3.75 12.85 4.67
C LEU A 659 2.36 13.49 4.41
N ASN A 660 1.75 14.16 5.40
CA ASN A 660 0.50 14.88 5.17
C ASN A 660 0.73 16.06 4.21
N LYS A 661 -0.29 16.35 3.41
CA LYS A 661 -0.27 17.50 2.49
C LYS A 661 -0.55 18.82 3.20
N LEU A 662 -0.34 19.93 2.49
CA LEU A 662 -0.86 21.22 2.91
C LEU A 662 -2.38 21.15 3.04
N GLY A 663 -2.91 21.68 4.14
CA GLY A 663 -4.35 21.78 4.34
C GLY A 663 -5.00 22.69 3.32
N VAL A 664 -6.23 22.34 2.92
CA VAL A 664 -7.09 23.19 2.09
C VAL A 664 -8.32 23.52 2.92
N GLY A 665 -8.64 24.79 3.06
CA GLY A 665 -9.82 25.22 3.79
C GLY A 665 -11.13 24.80 3.11
N VAL A 666 -12.23 24.89 3.84
CA VAL A 666 -13.58 24.63 3.30
C VAL A 666 -13.96 25.59 2.15
N ASP A 667 -13.27 26.73 2.05
CA ASP A 667 -13.36 27.71 0.95
C ASP A 667 -12.52 27.32 -0.28
N GLY A 668 -11.83 26.17 -0.23
CA GLY A 668 -10.98 25.69 -1.32
C GLY A 668 -9.61 26.35 -1.42
N GLN A 669 -9.26 27.28 -0.52
CA GLN A 669 -7.94 27.93 -0.50
C GLN A 669 -6.89 27.02 0.12
N VAL A 670 -5.72 26.93 -0.52
CA VAL A 670 -4.59 26.15 -0.02
C VAL A 670 -3.95 26.88 1.16
N GLY A 671 -3.90 26.25 2.31
CA GLY A 671 -3.22 26.73 3.50
C GLY A 671 -1.70 26.68 3.38
N THR A 672 -1.03 27.19 4.37
CA THR A 672 0.45 27.20 4.47
C THR A 672 1.00 26.09 5.36
N GLU A 673 0.14 25.38 6.08
CA GLU A 673 0.48 24.34 7.02
C GLU A 673 -0.14 22.99 6.61
N GLN A 674 0.53 21.90 6.99
CA GLN A 674 -0.01 20.55 6.81
C GLN A 674 -1.22 20.35 7.72
N PHE A 675 -2.25 19.65 7.24
CA PHE A 675 -3.40 19.31 8.07
C PHE A 675 -3.02 18.31 9.16
N ASN A 676 -3.64 18.47 10.34
CA ASN A 676 -3.43 17.60 11.49
C ASN A 676 -4.16 16.26 11.32
N ASN A 677 -3.64 15.23 11.99
CA ASN A 677 -4.30 13.94 12.11
C ASN A 677 -5.42 13.96 13.15
N THR A 678 -6.22 12.91 13.16
CA THR A 678 -7.38 12.74 14.05
C THR A 678 -7.01 12.92 15.52
N GLY A 679 -7.76 13.71 16.25
CA GLY A 679 -7.72 13.83 17.69
C GLY A 679 -8.15 12.53 18.40
N ARG A 680 -8.69 12.59 19.59
CA ARG A 680 -9.14 11.40 20.32
C ARG A 680 -10.29 10.73 19.58
N ASN A 681 -10.15 9.42 19.29
CA ASN A 681 -11.10 8.66 18.51
C ASN A 681 -11.54 7.40 19.26
N TYR A 682 -12.85 7.26 19.48
CA TYR A 682 -13.47 6.11 20.12
C TYR A 682 -14.09 5.20 19.04
N TRP A 683 -14.01 3.90 19.27
CA TRP A 683 -14.68 2.94 18.40
C TRP A 683 -15.15 1.68 19.17
N ALA A 684 -16.18 1.05 18.65
CA ALA A 684 -16.64 -0.25 19.10
C ALA A 684 -16.97 -1.13 17.89
N ARG A 685 -16.64 -2.42 17.97
CA ARG A 685 -16.87 -3.38 16.89
C ARG A 685 -17.49 -4.67 17.47
N ILE A 686 -18.48 -5.20 16.79
CA ILE A 686 -18.95 -6.56 16.98
C ILE A 686 -18.65 -7.36 15.71
N SER A 687 -18.16 -8.57 15.86
CA SER A 687 -17.91 -9.49 14.74
C SER A 687 -18.42 -10.88 15.09
N MET A 688 -18.94 -11.56 14.08
CA MET A 688 -19.54 -12.89 14.20
C MET A 688 -19.04 -13.79 13.06
N LYS A 689 -18.70 -15.05 13.38
CA LYS A 689 -18.45 -16.11 12.41
C LYS A 689 -19.60 -17.13 12.47
N PHE A 690 -19.94 -17.77 11.35
CA PHE A 690 -21.04 -18.76 11.30
C PHE A 690 -20.81 -19.82 10.23
#